data_9455a29be0b17afa94f0e3bdc5e24c65
#
_entry.id   9455a29be0b17afa94f0e3bdc5e24c65
#
_cell.length_a   1.000
_cell.length_b   1.000
_cell.length_c   1.000
_cell.angle_alpha   90.00
_cell.angle_beta   90.00
_cell.angle_gamma   90.00
#
_symmetry.space_group_name_H-M   'P 1'
#
loop_
_entity.id
_entity.type
_entity.pdbx_description
1 polymer ?
#
loop_
_entity_poly.entity_id
_entity_poly.type
_entity_poly.pdbx_seq_one_letter_code
_entity_poly.pdbx_strand_id
1 'polypeptide(L)'
;KGCKQLLRAVTNPEDLTYNQWLATLSVVKFCEESAVLAHEISKGHSTYTAEETNTVLASIEAPHYCTTFEEHYSQACEGCIHKGEIKSPISLCIEVMEATEEDNVVDDKGNVVTLDPNPNLLTPVPSTYRIPTYPSPYFRGAHGGVYKKAKDKKGNPIEIEVYKEDIYPVRRLLDPVDGPCYVFRHHTKREGVREFMGIGTELSSPESFRTVMGMNDVFLLRKDAENLMQYVKAWVEELRENMDQIDVRTQFGWTEDCESFVVGDKEIFANQTLSNPPGARTAQYFPFFMEKGSLEGWKRVTEFYNRPGFEEHQYMFALSFGSPLMEFVPNIAGAIYHLTSAESGYGKTTGMFAGASVWGDPKRLVLKGKDTGNSIWNRAEIYKNIVLYVDELSNLEPKESSNFAYAVSDGEQRNRQSNSPTNKERFRGEGWSFLCGSTGNQSLLDKIIKFRSLPKGEAQRVMEGAVHKKLTSADETLSARALNEDLYNNYGHAGEIYIRHLLQNKSKVSEEVNSNIEKIILDAGLDSQNRFWSAQAGATFTGAMIAKHLKLIDWELDDFYTWIIAKLKRMRHDMKDMEIDIGDLVGQFYQDHPRGFLRVKSTDDNRAESNVEHLVTPENSPMYQWVGRHEYDINKLYILPKPFKEWVVKQGHHYSAIRSLIIKELGGRALKMRLGRGTKIDLPTQHVLELSWNHDKYVATDAEPTLLFEDGVDEQHKVN
;
A
#
# COMPACT_ATOMS: atom_id res chain seq x y z
N LYS A 1 -40.77 -11.74 12.23
CA LYS A 1 -41.39 -13.11 12.31
C LYS A 1 -41.89 -13.50 13.71
N GLY A 2 -42.07 -12.63 14.69
CA GLY A 2 -42.49 -13.00 16.05
C GLY A 2 -43.70 -12.30 16.61
N CYS A 3 -43.95 -11.03 16.28
CA CYS A 3 -45.07 -10.29 16.84
C CYS A 3 -46.31 -10.33 15.92
N LYS A 4 -47.40 -10.95 16.39
CA LYS A 4 -48.65 -11.05 15.65
C LYS A 4 -49.31 -9.68 15.42
N GLN A 5 -49.08 -8.69 16.29
CA GLN A 5 -49.56 -7.31 16.13
C GLN A 5 -48.90 -6.63 14.92
N LEU A 6 -47.58 -6.71 14.82
CA LEU A 6 -46.83 -6.16 13.68
C LEU A 6 -47.16 -6.90 12.38
N LEU A 7 -47.34 -8.23 12.44
CA LEU A 7 -47.76 -9.00 11.28
C LEU A 7 -49.13 -8.54 10.77
N ARG A 8 -50.10 -8.34 11.65
CA ARG A 8 -51.43 -7.83 11.30
C ARG A 8 -51.32 -6.42 10.68
N ALA A 9 -50.49 -5.57 11.24
CA ALA A 9 -50.35 -4.21 10.73
C ALA A 9 -49.78 -4.18 9.27
N VAL A 10 -48.97 -5.16 8.89
CA VAL A 10 -48.44 -5.29 7.53
C VAL A 10 -49.44 -5.99 6.59
N THR A 11 -50.20 -6.98 7.09
CA THR A 11 -51.09 -7.77 6.23
C THR A 11 -52.48 -7.15 6.03
N ASN A 12 -52.98 -6.41 7.03
CA ASN A 12 -54.29 -5.77 7.02
C ASN A 12 -54.21 -4.33 7.56
N PRO A 13 -53.50 -3.44 6.89
CA PRO A 13 -53.27 -2.07 7.36
C PRO A 13 -54.57 -1.23 7.41
N GLU A 14 -55.59 -1.57 6.61
CA GLU A 14 -56.91 -0.93 6.57
C GLU A 14 -57.73 -1.14 7.86
N ASP A 15 -57.46 -2.18 8.63
CA ASP A 15 -58.16 -2.53 9.88
C ASP A 15 -57.54 -1.91 11.13
N LEU A 16 -56.48 -1.11 10.99
CA LEU A 16 -55.80 -0.51 12.12
C LEU A 16 -56.56 0.72 12.65
N THR A 17 -56.74 0.78 13.96
CA THR A 17 -57.11 2.04 14.62
C THR A 17 -55.90 2.97 14.67
N TYR A 18 -56.12 4.28 14.83
CA TYR A 18 -55.07 5.27 14.95
C TYR A 18 -54.00 4.90 16.00
N ASN A 19 -54.42 4.42 17.18
CA ASN A 19 -53.51 4.03 18.25
C ASN A 19 -52.70 2.77 17.91
N GLN A 20 -53.27 1.81 17.18
CA GLN A 20 -52.57 0.62 16.69
C GLN A 20 -51.57 0.99 15.61
N TRP A 21 -51.93 1.89 14.71
CA TRP A 21 -51.05 2.44 13.69
C TRP A 21 -49.87 3.20 14.32
N LEU A 22 -50.13 4.11 15.30
CA LEU A 22 -49.10 4.85 16.03
C LEU A 22 -48.14 3.91 16.77
N ALA A 23 -48.67 2.89 17.45
CA ALA A 23 -47.87 1.89 18.13
C ALA A 23 -46.94 1.11 17.12
N THR A 24 -47.49 0.79 15.94
CA THR A 24 -46.75 0.13 14.88
C THR A 24 -45.65 1.04 14.35
N LEU A 25 -45.93 2.31 14.05
CA LEU A 25 -44.94 3.28 13.60
C LEU A 25 -43.84 3.50 14.63
N SER A 26 -44.15 3.39 15.92
CA SER A 26 -43.17 3.52 17.00
C SER A 26 -42.05 2.45 16.95
N VAL A 27 -42.37 1.26 16.43
CA VAL A 27 -41.40 0.20 16.20
C VAL A 27 -40.69 0.37 14.84
N VAL A 28 -41.49 0.67 13.80
CA VAL A 28 -40.98 0.83 12.43
C VAL A 28 -39.93 1.95 12.32
N LYS A 29 -40.06 3.04 13.09
CA LYS A 29 -39.10 4.14 13.12
C LYS A 29 -37.67 3.68 13.38
N PHE A 30 -37.49 2.62 14.14
CA PHE A 30 -36.18 2.10 14.55
C PHE A 30 -35.73 0.87 13.73
N CYS A 31 -36.40 0.58 12.61
CA CYS A 31 -35.99 -0.45 11.64
C CYS A 31 -35.22 0.16 10.49
N GLU A 32 -34.46 -0.68 9.77
CA GLU A 32 -33.88 -0.30 8.49
C GLU A 32 -34.97 0.10 7.50
N GLU A 33 -34.67 1.06 6.62
CA GLU A 33 -35.67 1.62 5.65
C GLU A 33 -36.94 2.16 6.29
N SER A 34 -36.88 2.65 7.54
CA SER A 34 -38.00 3.07 8.35
C SER A 34 -39.00 3.99 7.64
N ALA A 35 -38.56 4.93 6.84
CA ALA A 35 -39.43 5.84 6.09
C ALA A 35 -40.25 5.09 5.02
N VAL A 36 -39.63 4.17 4.28
CA VAL A 36 -40.31 3.36 3.25
C VAL A 36 -41.36 2.46 3.87
N LEU A 37 -40.99 1.71 4.91
CA LEU A 37 -41.91 0.80 5.63
C LEU A 37 -43.06 1.54 6.27
N ALA A 38 -42.83 2.70 6.88
CA ALA A 38 -43.86 3.51 7.47
C ALA A 38 -44.90 3.97 6.45
N HIS A 39 -44.47 4.42 5.28
CA HIS A 39 -45.38 4.82 4.21
C HIS A 39 -46.11 3.62 3.59
N GLU A 40 -45.51 2.46 3.46
CA GLU A 40 -46.17 1.25 2.97
C GLU A 40 -47.29 0.81 3.88
N ILE A 41 -47.04 0.76 5.19
CA ILE A 41 -48.08 0.42 6.19
C ILE A 41 -49.16 1.48 6.25
N SER A 42 -48.82 2.76 6.17
CA SER A 42 -49.76 3.86 6.24
C SER A 42 -50.68 3.98 5.01
N LYS A 43 -50.18 3.62 3.81
CA LYS A 43 -50.97 3.68 2.55
C LYS A 43 -52.23 2.85 2.56
N GLY A 44 -52.30 1.79 3.37
CA GLY A 44 -53.51 0.97 3.53
C GLY A 44 -54.60 1.64 4.38
N HIS A 45 -54.29 2.68 5.13
CA HIS A 45 -55.24 3.37 5.99
C HIS A 45 -56.07 4.41 5.22
N SER A 46 -57.38 4.46 5.44
CA SER A 46 -58.32 5.30 4.66
C SER A 46 -58.06 6.81 4.74
N THR A 47 -57.33 7.27 5.76
CA THR A 47 -56.99 8.70 5.98
C THR A 47 -55.51 9.00 5.73
N TYR A 48 -54.79 8.16 5.01
CA TYR A 48 -53.38 8.33 4.76
C TYR A 48 -53.03 9.64 4.05
N THR A 49 -52.09 10.38 4.64
CA THR A 49 -51.36 11.45 3.98
C THR A 49 -49.86 11.27 4.27
N ALA A 50 -49.03 11.53 3.27
CA ALA A 50 -47.57 11.42 3.43
C ALA A 50 -47.03 12.42 4.47
N GLU A 51 -47.63 13.59 4.55
CA GLU A 51 -47.26 14.68 5.47
C GLU A 51 -47.55 14.31 6.93
N GLU A 52 -48.70 13.70 7.19
CA GLU A 52 -49.07 13.23 8.55
C GLU A 52 -48.17 12.08 8.99
N THR A 53 -47.89 11.11 8.11
CA THR A 53 -46.99 10.00 8.41
C THR A 53 -45.58 10.50 8.77
N ASN A 54 -45.04 11.45 8.02
CA ASN A 54 -43.71 12.05 8.31
C ASN A 54 -43.73 12.83 9.63
N THR A 55 -44.79 13.57 9.92
CA THR A 55 -44.94 14.34 11.15
C THR A 55 -45.00 13.42 12.37
N VAL A 56 -45.78 12.34 12.28
CA VAL A 56 -45.88 11.34 13.35
C VAL A 56 -44.55 10.62 13.55
N LEU A 57 -43.86 10.18 12.46
CA LEU A 57 -42.56 9.58 12.58
C LEU A 57 -41.54 10.51 13.25
N ALA A 58 -41.54 11.79 12.92
CA ALA A 58 -40.66 12.77 13.55
C ALA A 58 -40.89 12.91 15.05
N SER A 59 -42.15 12.82 15.51
CA SER A 59 -42.58 13.01 16.91
C SER A 59 -42.32 11.81 17.82
N ILE A 60 -42.09 10.61 17.28
CA ILE A 60 -41.84 9.40 18.06
C ILE A 60 -40.43 9.45 18.65
N GLU A 61 -40.28 9.34 19.97
CA GLU A 61 -38.98 9.35 20.66
C GLU A 61 -38.44 7.96 21.01
N ALA A 62 -39.34 6.99 21.23
CA ALA A 62 -39.03 5.63 21.62
C ALA A 62 -40.06 4.61 21.11
N PRO A 63 -39.66 3.31 20.92
CA PRO A 63 -40.59 2.27 20.55
C PRO A 63 -41.54 1.95 21.72
N HIS A 64 -42.82 1.79 21.43
CA HIS A 64 -43.82 1.42 22.44
C HIS A 64 -43.55 0.03 23.01
N TYR A 65 -43.96 -0.16 24.28
CA TYR A 65 -43.85 -1.43 24.99
C TYR A 65 -44.90 -2.44 24.54
N CYS A 66 -44.65 -3.72 24.77
CA CYS A 66 -45.63 -4.78 24.52
C CYS A 66 -46.96 -4.56 25.28
N THR A 67 -46.95 -3.95 26.45
CA THR A 67 -48.16 -3.56 27.21
C THR A 67 -49.04 -2.61 26.43
N THR A 68 -48.50 -1.62 25.76
CA THR A 68 -49.26 -0.68 24.90
C THR A 68 -49.91 -1.39 23.71
N PHE A 69 -49.23 -2.33 23.09
CA PHE A 69 -49.78 -3.16 22.03
C PHE A 69 -50.92 -4.05 22.55
N GLU A 70 -50.78 -4.62 23.73
CA GLU A 70 -51.79 -5.46 24.38
C GLU A 70 -53.03 -4.62 24.76
N GLU A 71 -52.88 -3.41 25.27
CA GLU A 71 -53.98 -2.48 25.58
C GLU A 71 -54.81 -2.12 24.34
N HIS A 72 -54.17 -1.98 23.18
CA HIS A 72 -54.86 -1.59 21.95
C HIS A 72 -55.47 -2.76 21.19
N TYR A 73 -54.98 -3.99 21.35
CA TYR A 73 -55.53 -5.21 20.76
C TYR A 73 -55.04 -6.48 21.45
N SER A 74 -55.68 -6.82 22.58
CA SER A 74 -55.31 -7.94 23.45
C SER A 74 -55.34 -9.31 22.77
N GLN A 75 -56.30 -9.53 21.84
CA GLN A 75 -56.49 -10.81 21.16
C GLN A 75 -55.23 -11.28 20.38
N ALA A 76 -54.47 -10.38 19.80
CA ALA A 76 -53.25 -10.77 19.09
C ALA A 76 -52.08 -11.09 20.04
N CYS A 77 -52.20 -10.69 21.31
CA CYS A 77 -51.21 -10.98 22.35
C CYS A 77 -51.56 -12.23 23.16
N GLU A 78 -52.75 -12.80 22.98
CA GLU A 78 -53.16 -14.06 23.59
C GLU A 78 -52.32 -15.21 23.01
N GLY A 79 -51.64 -15.96 23.90
CA GLY A 79 -50.72 -17.05 23.51
C GLY A 79 -49.44 -16.58 22.83
N CYS A 80 -49.03 -15.33 23.04
CA CYS A 80 -47.72 -14.85 22.56
C CYS A 80 -46.62 -15.53 23.33
N ILE A 81 -45.72 -16.21 22.62
CA ILE A 81 -44.57 -16.93 23.20
C ILE A 81 -43.53 -16.00 23.83
N HIS A 82 -43.53 -14.71 23.46
CA HIS A 82 -42.60 -13.69 23.97
C HIS A 82 -43.22 -12.85 25.12
N LYS A 83 -44.41 -13.20 25.58
CA LYS A 83 -45.09 -12.43 26.63
C LYS A 83 -44.35 -12.52 27.96
N GLY A 84 -43.88 -11.37 28.44
CA GLY A 84 -43.08 -11.29 29.67
C GLY A 84 -41.56 -11.47 29.47
N GLU A 85 -41.13 -11.95 28.31
CA GLU A 85 -39.71 -12.10 28.00
C GLU A 85 -39.08 -10.86 27.32
N ILE A 86 -39.87 -10.14 26.52
CA ILE A 86 -39.45 -8.90 25.85
C ILE A 86 -40.28 -7.71 26.32
N LYS A 87 -39.69 -6.52 26.36
CA LYS A 87 -40.36 -5.27 26.75
C LYS A 87 -41.08 -4.58 25.57
N SER A 88 -40.58 -4.74 24.36
CA SER A 88 -41.11 -4.14 23.14
C SER A 88 -40.91 -5.09 21.95
N PRO A 89 -41.85 -5.07 20.97
CA PRO A 89 -41.70 -5.88 19.76
C PRO A 89 -40.45 -5.58 18.94
N ILE A 90 -39.78 -4.42 19.10
CA ILE A 90 -38.52 -4.08 18.43
C ILE A 90 -37.40 -5.08 18.76
N SER A 91 -37.46 -5.68 19.95
CA SER A 91 -36.48 -6.69 20.36
C SER A 91 -36.47 -7.94 19.46
N LEU A 92 -37.52 -8.19 18.69
CA LEU A 92 -37.64 -9.29 17.72
C LEU A 92 -37.05 -8.93 16.33
N CYS A 93 -36.72 -7.67 16.10
CA CYS A 93 -36.14 -7.19 14.85
C CYS A 93 -34.62 -7.12 14.90
N ILE A 94 -34.02 -7.33 16.07
CA ILE A 94 -32.60 -7.42 16.24
C ILE A 94 -32.20 -8.82 15.79
N GLU A 95 -31.50 -8.96 14.67
CA GLU A 95 -30.83 -10.22 14.28
C GLU A 95 -29.80 -10.55 15.35
N VAL A 96 -30.13 -11.55 16.18
CA VAL A 96 -29.09 -12.24 16.95
C VAL A 96 -28.34 -13.07 15.90
N MET A 97 -27.14 -12.63 15.51
CA MET A 97 -26.21 -13.49 14.76
C MET A 97 -26.01 -14.73 15.62
N GLU A 98 -26.40 -15.89 15.11
CA GLU A 98 -26.11 -17.17 15.76
C GLU A 98 -24.59 -17.31 15.82
N ALA A 99 -24.02 -17.18 17.02
CA ALA A 99 -22.65 -17.49 17.27
C ALA A 99 -22.39 -18.96 16.95
N THR A 100 -21.34 -19.25 16.19
CA THR A 100 -20.89 -20.64 15.99
C THR A 100 -20.45 -21.23 17.32
N GLU A 101 -20.60 -22.54 17.52
CA GLU A 101 -20.28 -23.23 18.79
C GLU A 101 -18.84 -23.03 19.28
N GLU A 102 -17.95 -22.56 18.45
CA GLU A 102 -16.52 -22.31 18.74
C GLU A 102 -16.27 -21.01 19.54
N ASP A 103 -17.23 -20.08 19.61
CA ASP A 103 -17.07 -18.78 20.29
C ASP A 103 -17.65 -18.76 21.73
N ASN A 104 -18.03 -19.89 22.27
CA ASN A 104 -18.72 -19.98 23.54
C ASN A 104 -17.79 -20.35 24.70
N VAL A 105 -17.50 -19.41 25.60
CA VAL A 105 -16.91 -19.70 26.91
C VAL A 105 -18.04 -19.95 27.88
N VAL A 106 -18.00 -21.09 28.59
CA VAL A 106 -19.03 -21.47 29.57
C VAL A 106 -18.57 -20.98 30.94
N ASP A 107 -19.41 -20.25 31.70
CA ASP A 107 -19.15 -19.87 33.07
C ASP A 107 -19.32 -21.08 34.02
N ASP A 108 -18.89 -20.95 35.28
CA ASP A 108 -18.95 -21.99 36.32
C ASP A 108 -20.38 -22.50 36.62
N LYS A 109 -21.40 -21.92 36.00
CA LYS A 109 -22.81 -22.33 36.12
C LYS A 109 -23.37 -22.94 34.84
N GLY A 110 -22.50 -23.19 33.84
CA GLY A 110 -22.89 -23.77 32.57
C GLY A 110 -23.61 -22.79 31.61
N ASN A 111 -23.55 -21.45 31.86
CA ASN A 111 -24.06 -20.49 30.92
C ASN A 111 -23.03 -20.14 29.86
N VAL A 112 -23.44 -20.20 28.60
CA VAL A 112 -22.61 -19.84 27.46
C VAL A 112 -22.34 -18.35 27.46
N VAL A 113 -21.08 -17.94 27.57
CA VAL A 113 -20.63 -16.55 27.39
C VAL A 113 -20.22 -16.40 25.92
N THR A 114 -21.06 -15.78 25.12
CA THR A 114 -20.71 -15.43 23.74
C THR A 114 -19.62 -14.37 23.75
N LEU A 115 -18.45 -14.70 23.21
CA LEU A 115 -17.43 -13.72 22.91
C LEU A 115 -17.85 -12.96 21.65
N ASP A 116 -17.72 -11.64 21.66
CA ASP A 116 -17.99 -10.82 20.47
C ASP A 116 -16.95 -11.12 19.39
N PRO A 117 -17.36 -11.59 18.21
CA PRO A 117 -16.42 -11.88 17.12
C PRO A 117 -15.76 -10.62 16.51
N ASN A 118 -16.21 -9.42 16.87
CA ASN A 118 -15.64 -8.18 16.31
C ASN A 118 -15.01 -7.28 17.37
N PRO A 119 -13.69 -7.46 17.68
CA PRO A 119 -12.98 -6.61 18.61
C PRO A 119 -12.49 -5.35 17.93
N ASN A 120 -13.37 -4.41 17.65
CA ASN A 120 -12.94 -3.07 17.27
C ASN A 120 -12.29 -2.40 18.50
N LEU A 121 -10.96 -2.42 18.58
CA LEU A 121 -10.16 -1.91 19.71
C LEU A 121 -10.36 -0.43 20.01
N LEU A 122 -11.04 0.31 19.15
CA LEU A 122 -11.15 1.77 19.22
C LEU A 122 -12.60 2.27 19.18
N THR A 123 -13.58 1.39 19.05
CA THR A 123 -14.99 1.78 19.07
C THR A 123 -15.63 1.51 20.44
N PRO A 124 -16.55 2.36 20.90
CA PRO A 124 -17.36 2.09 22.08
C PRO A 124 -18.15 0.79 21.87
N VAL A 125 -17.89 -0.19 22.70
CA VAL A 125 -18.60 -1.48 22.65
C VAL A 125 -19.97 -1.29 23.32
N PRO A 126 -21.07 -1.81 22.75
CA PRO A 126 -22.40 -1.65 23.34
C PRO A 126 -22.44 -2.11 24.81
N SER A 127 -23.18 -1.40 25.66
CA SER A 127 -23.28 -1.65 27.11
C SER A 127 -23.97 -2.97 27.48
N THR A 128 -24.32 -3.80 26.52
CA THR A 128 -25.06 -5.07 26.69
C THR A 128 -24.16 -6.29 26.92
N TYR A 129 -22.84 -6.12 26.99
CA TYR A 129 -21.93 -7.23 27.24
C TYR A 129 -22.09 -7.78 28.64
N ARG A 130 -22.31 -9.08 28.74
CA ARG A 130 -22.35 -9.80 30.02
C ARG A 130 -20.95 -9.82 30.61
N ILE A 131 -20.81 -9.29 31.84
CA ILE A 131 -19.56 -9.33 32.58
C ILE A 131 -19.36 -10.75 33.10
N PRO A 132 -18.20 -11.40 32.81
CA PRO A 132 -17.92 -12.76 33.23
C PRO A 132 -17.73 -12.84 34.76
N THR A 133 -17.83 -14.05 35.31
CA THR A 133 -17.46 -14.33 36.69
C THR A 133 -15.96 -14.18 36.86
N TYR A 134 -15.50 -13.42 37.86
CA TYR A 134 -14.07 -13.19 38.07
C TYR A 134 -13.40 -14.41 38.72
N PRO A 135 -12.15 -14.71 38.38
CA PRO A 135 -11.41 -15.84 38.94
C PRO A 135 -11.20 -15.69 40.44
N SER A 136 -11.34 -16.81 41.18
CA SER A 136 -11.12 -16.82 42.63
C SER A 136 -9.66 -16.40 42.95
N PRO A 137 -9.40 -15.58 44.02
CA PRO A 137 -10.32 -15.11 45.05
C PRO A 137 -11.02 -13.76 44.73
N TYR A 138 -11.05 -13.34 43.44
CA TYR A 138 -11.63 -12.08 43.04
C TYR A 138 -13.12 -12.23 42.75
N PHE A 139 -13.87 -11.13 42.84
CA PHE A 139 -15.29 -11.06 42.57
C PHE A 139 -15.69 -9.65 42.16
N ARG A 140 -16.82 -9.53 41.49
CA ARG A 140 -17.40 -8.24 41.12
C ARG A 140 -18.17 -7.65 42.28
N GLY A 141 -17.91 -6.39 42.62
CA GLY A 141 -18.66 -5.67 43.67
C GLY A 141 -20.13 -5.44 43.31
N ALA A 142 -20.97 -5.18 44.29
CA ALA A 142 -22.41 -4.94 44.12
C ALA A 142 -22.71 -3.78 43.13
N HIS A 143 -21.84 -2.79 43.06
CA HIS A 143 -21.96 -1.63 42.17
C HIS A 143 -20.96 -1.64 41.01
N GLY A 144 -20.38 -2.80 40.71
CA GLY A 144 -19.29 -2.97 39.75
C GLY A 144 -17.91 -2.88 40.40
N GLY A 145 -16.87 -3.03 39.58
CA GLY A 145 -15.47 -3.00 40.04
C GLY A 145 -14.94 -4.34 40.51
N VAL A 146 -13.65 -4.41 40.69
CA VAL A 146 -12.90 -5.62 41.05
C VAL A 146 -12.59 -5.61 42.53
N TYR A 147 -13.01 -6.64 43.24
CA TYR A 147 -12.78 -6.85 44.69
C TYR A 147 -12.10 -8.19 44.93
N LYS A 148 -11.34 -8.30 46.05
CA LYS A 148 -10.67 -9.52 46.45
C LYS A 148 -11.11 -9.92 47.86
N LYS A 149 -11.44 -11.22 48.03
CA LYS A 149 -11.65 -11.81 49.37
C LYS A 149 -10.30 -11.99 50.08
N ALA A 150 -10.17 -11.46 51.27
CA ALA A 150 -8.95 -11.56 52.09
C ALA A 150 -9.32 -11.82 53.55
N LYS A 151 -8.32 -12.05 54.39
CA LYS A 151 -8.48 -12.13 55.87
C LYS A 151 -7.67 -11.03 56.51
N ASP A 152 -8.24 -10.40 57.55
CA ASP A 152 -7.50 -9.44 58.37
C ASP A 152 -6.44 -10.15 59.24
N LYS A 153 -5.63 -9.36 59.97
CA LYS A 153 -4.59 -9.90 60.89
C LYS A 153 -5.15 -10.78 62.02
N LYS A 154 -6.48 -10.75 62.24
CA LYS A 154 -7.18 -11.54 63.26
C LYS A 154 -7.90 -12.74 62.64
N GLY A 155 -7.81 -12.95 61.33
CA GLY A 155 -8.42 -14.05 60.63
C GLY A 155 -9.86 -13.80 60.14
N ASN A 156 -10.43 -12.59 60.35
CA ASN A 156 -11.77 -12.26 59.92
C ASN A 156 -11.81 -12.02 58.41
N PRO A 157 -12.86 -12.42 57.72
CA PRO A 157 -13.02 -12.18 56.27
C PRO A 157 -13.20 -10.65 56.04
N ILE A 158 -12.42 -10.13 55.08
CA ILE A 158 -12.52 -8.75 54.59
C ILE A 158 -12.55 -8.73 53.08
N GLU A 159 -13.14 -7.68 52.52
CA GLU A 159 -13.16 -7.42 51.07
C GLU A 159 -12.27 -6.21 50.78
N ILE A 160 -11.37 -6.38 49.80
CA ILE A 160 -10.43 -5.33 49.40
C ILE A 160 -10.79 -4.91 47.99
N GLU A 161 -11.05 -3.61 47.79
CA GLU A 161 -11.18 -3.03 46.45
C GLU A 161 -9.82 -3.10 45.72
N VAL A 162 -9.82 -3.69 44.53
CA VAL A 162 -8.65 -3.80 43.64
C VAL A 162 -8.71 -2.70 42.59
N TYR A 163 -9.89 -2.50 42.00
CA TYR A 163 -10.14 -1.43 41.03
C TYR A 163 -11.63 -1.05 40.99
N LYS A 164 -11.92 0.24 40.86
CA LYS A 164 -13.28 0.82 41.00
C LYS A 164 -14.25 0.51 39.85
N GLU A 165 -13.76 0.07 38.70
CA GLU A 165 -14.54 -0.23 37.49
C GLU A 165 -14.29 -1.68 37.03
N ASP A 166 -15.21 -2.20 36.22
CA ASP A 166 -15.09 -3.54 35.68
C ASP A 166 -14.02 -3.55 34.58
N ILE A 167 -12.97 -4.32 34.76
CA ILE A 167 -11.90 -4.53 33.79
C ILE A 167 -11.45 -5.99 33.83
N TYR A 168 -11.34 -6.64 32.67
CA TYR A 168 -10.94 -8.04 32.58
C TYR A 168 -10.41 -8.37 31.18
N PRO A 169 -9.45 -9.29 31.02
CA PRO A 169 -9.06 -9.80 29.74
C PRO A 169 -10.11 -10.77 29.19
N VAL A 170 -10.38 -10.69 27.89
CA VAL A 170 -11.42 -11.48 27.20
C VAL A 170 -10.85 -12.45 26.15
N ARG A 171 -9.63 -12.23 25.68
CA ARG A 171 -8.98 -13.07 24.65
C ARG A 171 -7.51 -13.23 24.94
N ARG A 172 -6.99 -14.39 24.54
CA ARG A 172 -5.57 -14.69 24.50
C ARG A 172 -5.11 -14.83 23.05
N LEU A 173 -4.16 -14.00 22.64
CA LEU A 173 -3.61 -13.95 21.31
C LEU A 173 -2.12 -14.34 21.35
N LEU A 174 -1.59 -14.90 20.27
CA LEU A 174 -0.16 -15.08 20.07
C LEU A 174 0.30 -14.20 18.90
N ASP A 175 1.08 -13.19 19.23
CA ASP A 175 1.81 -12.42 18.24
C ASP A 175 3.19 -13.06 18.03
N PRO A 176 3.60 -13.42 16.79
CA PRO A 176 4.89 -14.05 16.53
C PRO A 176 6.10 -13.19 16.93
N VAL A 177 5.92 -11.86 17.03
CA VAL A 177 6.98 -10.90 17.40
C VAL A 177 7.00 -10.60 18.89
N ASP A 178 5.83 -10.24 19.42
CA ASP A 178 5.68 -9.73 20.77
C ASP A 178 5.29 -10.83 21.77
N GLY A 179 5.01 -12.04 21.28
CA GLY A 179 4.61 -13.19 22.08
C GLY A 179 3.16 -13.12 22.55
N PRO A 180 2.81 -13.70 23.70
CA PRO A 180 1.43 -13.71 24.18
C PRO A 180 0.90 -12.30 24.44
N CYS A 181 -0.28 -12.00 23.88
CA CYS A 181 -1.01 -10.76 24.05
C CYS A 181 -2.40 -11.06 24.62
N TYR A 182 -2.99 -10.07 25.30
CA TYR A 182 -4.31 -10.19 25.92
C TYR A 182 -5.16 -8.99 25.57
N VAL A 183 -6.37 -9.21 25.10
CA VAL A 183 -7.37 -8.16 24.86
C VAL A 183 -8.14 -7.92 26.16
N PHE A 184 -8.12 -6.70 26.62
CA PHE A 184 -8.84 -6.25 27.81
C PHE A 184 -10.14 -5.57 27.44
N ARG A 185 -11.17 -5.78 28.26
CA ARG A 185 -12.43 -5.03 28.21
C ARG A 185 -12.57 -4.20 29.46
N HIS A 186 -12.75 -2.89 29.30
CA HIS A 186 -12.86 -1.90 30.39
C HIS A 186 -14.23 -1.21 30.30
N HIS A 187 -15.02 -1.32 31.35
CA HIS A 187 -16.33 -0.70 31.44
C HIS A 187 -16.23 0.65 32.15
N THR A 188 -16.37 1.74 31.40
CA THR A 188 -16.38 3.09 31.95
C THR A 188 -17.80 3.60 32.15
N LYS A 189 -18.04 4.39 33.18
CA LYS A 189 -19.39 4.88 33.51
C LYS A 189 -19.98 5.86 32.49
N ARG A 190 -19.14 6.58 31.76
CA ARG A 190 -19.57 7.63 30.82
C ARG A 190 -19.45 7.23 29.36
N GLU A 191 -18.43 6.48 29.04
CA GLU A 191 -18.04 6.23 27.65
C GLU A 191 -18.37 4.81 27.18
N GLY A 192 -19.02 4.03 28.06
CA GLY A 192 -19.37 2.65 27.78
C GLY A 192 -18.21 1.68 27.93
N VAL A 193 -18.17 0.67 27.06
CA VAL A 193 -17.15 -0.38 27.12
C VAL A 193 -16.07 -0.10 26.08
N ARG A 194 -14.81 -0.19 26.51
CA ARG A 194 -13.63 -0.06 25.63
C ARG A 194 -12.82 -1.35 25.66
N GLU A 195 -12.23 -1.68 24.54
CA GLU A 195 -11.25 -2.76 24.42
C GLU A 195 -9.87 -2.21 24.10
N PHE A 196 -8.83 -2.84 24.68
CA PHE A 196 -7.44 -2.54 24.38
C PHE A 196 -6.57 -3.78 24.59
N MET A 197 -5.38 -3.79 23.97
CA MET A 197 -4.46 -4.91 24.07
C MET A 197 -3.28 -4.59 24.98
N GLY A 198 -2.86 -5.60 25.75
CA GLY A 198 -1.62 -5.58 26.52
C GLY A 198 -0.72 -6.75 26.13
N ILE A 199 0.55 -6.45 25.85
CA ILE A 199 1.56 -7.47 25.53
C ILE A 199 2.03 -8.14 26.83
N GLY A 200 2.25 -9.45 26.81
CA GLY A 200 2.63 -10.23 28.00
C GLY A 200 3.89 -9.70 28.71
N THR A 201 4.87 -9.22 27.95
CA THR A 201 6.08 -8.58 28.50
C THR A 201 5.78 -7.25 29.20
N GLU A 202 4.87 -6.45 28.68
CA GLU A 202 4.41 -5.19 29.28
C GLU A 202 3.59 -5.43 30.56
N LEU A 203 2.81 -6.51 30.58
CA LEU A 203 1.99 -6.91 31.72
C LEU A 203 2.80 -7.54 32.86
N SER A 204 4.09 -7.82 32.63
CA SER A 204 4.95 -8.56 33.59
C SER A 204 5.71 -7.66 34.57
N SER A 205 5.78 -6.35 34.35
CA SER A 205 6.43 -5.40 35.26
C SER A 205 5.47 -4.30 35.71
N PRO A 206 5.56 -3.83 36.99
CA PRO A 206 4.66 -2.79 37.50
C PRO A 206 4.73 -1.47 36.73
N GLU A 207 5.91 -1.06 36.27
CA GLU A 207 6.11 0.16 35.52
C GLU A 207 5.47 0.09 34.13
N SER A 208 5.75 -0.97 33.37
CA SER A 208 5.18 -1.19 32.02
C SER A 208 3.67 -1.37 32.09
N PHE A 209 3.20 -2.16 33.07
CA PHE A 209 1.77 -2.37 33.31
C PHE A 209 1.03 -1.04 33.55
N ARG A 210 1.55 -0.19 34.41
CA ARG A 210 0.98 1.15 34.66
C ARG A 210 0.95 2.01 33.39
N THR A 211 1.97 1.92 32.58
CA THR A 211 2.05 2.68 31.32
C THR A 211 0.95 2.24 30.37
N VAL A 212 0.81 0.92 30.13
CA VAL A 212 -0.26 0.38 29.25
C VAL A 212 -1.64 0.71 29.80
N MET A 213 -1.87 0.51 31.07
CA MET A 213 -3.15 0.82 31.71
C MET A 213 -3.47 2.32 31.64
N GLY A 214 -2.48 3.19 31.91
CA GLY A 214 -2.63 4.65 31.85
C GLY A 214 -2.92 5.19 30.44
N MET A 215 -2.33 4.59 29.41
CA MET A 215 -2.64 4.91 27.99
C MET A 215 -4.09 4.59 27.63
N ASN A 216 -4.74 3.68 28.39
CA ASN A 216 -6.11 3.22 28.17
C ASN A 216 -7.09 3.71 29.24
N ASP A 217 -6.78 4.85 29.87
CA ASP A 217 -7.61 5.52 30.89
C ASP A 217 -7.84 4.70 32.18
N VAL A 218 -6.96 3.74 32.46
CA VAL A 218 -6.94 3.00 33.72
C VAL A 218 -5.88 3.61 34.63
N PHE A 219 -6.27 4.58 35.43
CA PHE A 219 -5.34 5.30 36.31
C PHE A 219 -5.00 4.49 37.55
N LEU A 220 -3.71 4.17 37.74
CA LEU A 220 -3.22 3.33 38.83
C LEU A 220 -2.05 4.01 39.58
N LEU A 221 -2.13 4.06 40.87
CA LEU A 221 -0.97 4.29 41.72
C LEU A 221 -0.15 3.00 41.84
N ARG A 222 1.10 3.09 42.30
CA ARG A 222 2.03 1.95 42.33
C ARG A 222 1.44 0.71 43.02
N LYS A 223 0.85 0.90 44.20
CA LYS A 223 0.27 -0.19 44.98
C LYS A 223 -0.97 -0.79 44.30
N ASP A 224 -1.78 0.04 43.64
CA ASP A 224 -2.97 -0.39 42.95
C ASP A 224 -2.60 -1.20 41.70
N ALA A 225 -1.51 -0.81 41.04
CA ALA A 225 -0.96 -1.56 39.90
C ALA A 225 -0.55 -2.98 40.32
N GLU A 226 0.14 -3.16 41.39
CA GLU A 226 0.55 -4.47 41.93
C GLU A 226 -0.68 -5.36 42.25
N ASN A 227 -1.74 -4.78 42.84
CA ASN A 227 -2.98 -5.49 43.13
C ASN A 227 -3.74 -5.90 41.84
N LEU A 228 -3.85 -4.98 40.89
CA LEU A 228 -4.51 -5.26 39.61
C LEU A 228 -3.71 -6.26 38.77
N MET A 229 -2.38 -6.22 38.79
CA MET A 229 -1.52 -7.21 38.16
C MET A 229 -1.78 -8.64 38.70
N GLN A 230 -1.97 -8.80 39.99
CA GLN A 230 -2.30 -10.12 40.56
C GLN A 230 -3.66 -10.62 40.10
N TYR A 231 -4.64 -9.73 39.96
CA TYR A 231 -5.95 -10.06 39.36
C TYR A 231 -5.82 -10.45 37.90
N VAL A 232 -5.08 -9.66 37.10
CA VAL A 232 -4.83 -9.96 35.69
C VAL A 232 -4.10 -11.29 35.52
N LYS A 233 -3.13 -11.62 36.42
CA LYS A 233 -2.46 -12.89 36.44
C LYS A 233 -3.45 -14.05 36.62
N ALA A 234 -4.40 -13.95 37.56
CA ALA A 234 -5.41 -15.00 37.76
C ALA A 234 -6.27 -15.20 36.48
N TRP A 235 -6.63 -14.11 35.81
CA TRP A 235 -7.33 -14.20 34.51
C TRP A 235 -6.50 -14.86 33.42
N VAL A 236 -5.22 -14.50 33.33
CA VAL A 236 -4.30 -15.12 32.35
C VAL A 236 -4.19 -16.63 32.57
N GLU A 237 -4.13 -17.07 33.83
CA GLU A 237 -4.10 -18.50 34.18
C GLU A 237 -5.41 -19.17 33.72
N GLU A 238 -6.56 -18.57 33.99
CA GLU A 238 -7.86 -19.10 33.59
C GLU A 238 -8.07 -19.15 32.09
N LEU A 239 -7.70 -18.07 31.36
CA LEU A 239 -7.74 -18.05 29.89
C LEU A 239 -6.80 -19.10 29.28
N ARG A 240 -5.67 -19.41 29.92
CA ARG A 240 -4.75 -20.44 29.45
C ARG A 240 -5.30 -21.87 29.60
N GLU A 241 -6.15 -22.08 30.60
CA GLU A 241 -6.76 -23.38 30.87
C GLU A 241 -8.02 -23.62 30.00
N ASN A 242 -8.78 -22.56 29.69
CA ASN A 242 -10.14 -22.66 29.17
C ASN A 242 -10.27 -22.14 27.73
N MET A 243 -9.26 -21.51 27.13
CA MET A 243 -9.33 -20.97 25.78
C MET A 243 -8.14 -21.35 24.91
N ASP A 244 -8.43 -21.69 23.68
CA ASP A 244 -7.40 -21.84 22.67
C ASP A 244 -6.71 -20.50 22.36
N GLN A 245 -5.45 -20.59 21.98
CA GLN A 245 -4.68 -19.44 21.59
C GLN A 245 -4.94 -19.14 20.12
N ILE A 246 -5.27 -17.88 19.84
CA ILE A 246 -5.49 -17.41 18.47
C ILE A 246 -4.22 -16.76 17.96
N ASP A 247 -3.70 -17.23 16.82
CA ASP A 247 -2.55 -16.65 16.16
C ASP A 247 -2.93 -15.32 15.48
N VAL A 248 -2.11 -14.30 15.71
CA VAL A 248 -2.31 -12.98 15.18
C VAL A 248 -1.58 -12.82 13.85
N ARG A 249 -2.22 -12.21 12.88
CA ARG A 249 -1.58 -11.84 11.63
C ARG A 249 -0.67 -10.63 11.82
N THR A 250 0.59 -10.74 11.45
CA THR A 250 1.60 -9.68 11.56
C THR A 250 1.68 -8.81 10.31
N GLN A 251 1.06 -9.26 9.22
CA GLN A 251 1.03 -8.61 7.91
C GLN A 251 -0.38 -8.70 7.32
N PHE A 252 -0.68 -7.78 6.43
CA PHE A 252 -1.84 -7.86 5.54
C PHE A 252 -1.46 -8.61 4.25
N GLY A 253 -2.39 -8.75 3.31
CA GLY A 253 -2.14 -9.46 2.07
C GLY A 253 -2.41 -10.95 2.18
N TRP A 254 -1.84 -11.72 1.26
CA TRP A 254 -1.98 -13.17 1.21
C TRP A 254 -1.37 -13.85 2.43
N THR A 255 -2.07 -14.84 2.98
CA THR A 255 -1.48 -15.78 3.93
C THR A 255 -0.45 -16.66 3.23
N GLU A 256 0.44 -17.32 3.99
CA GLU A 256 1.52 -18.14 3.43
C GLU A 256 1.01 -19.27 2.50
N ASP A 257 -0.14 -19.84 2.83
CA ASP A 257 -0.82 -20.87 2.03
C ASP A 257 -1.67 -20.28 0.88
N CYS A 258 -1.82 -18.96 0.81
CA CYS A 258 -2.70 -18.26 -0.11
C CYS A 258 -4.18 -18.70 -0.05
N GLU A 259 -4.65 -19.22 1.10
CA GLU A 259 -6.04 -19.63 1.29
C GLU A 259 -6.92 -18.49 1.81
N SER A 260 -6.30 -17.42 2.34
CA SER A 260 -6.99 -16.19 2.74
C SER A 260 -6.18 -14.95 2.41
N PHE A 261 -6.82 -13.78 2.53
CA PHE A 261 -6.21 -12.48 2.35
C PHE A 261 -6.64 -11.54 3.48
N VAL A 262 -5.66 -10.92 4.13
CA VAL A 262 -5.88 -10.09 5.31
C VAL A 262 -5.93 -8.60 4.92
N VAL A 263 -6.97 -7.89 5.33
CA VAL A 263 -7.13 -6.43 5.13
C VAL A 263 -7.69 -5.80 6.39
N GLY A 264 -6.89 -5.00 7.09
CA GLY A 264 -7.33 -4.36 8.33
C GLY A 264 -7.82 -5.40 9.36
N ASP A 265 -9.04 -5.23 9.83
CA ASP A 265 -9.72 -6.11 10.79
C ASP A 265 -10.42 -7.33 10.16
N LYS A 266 -10.24 -7.55 8.85
CA LYS A 266 -10.87 -8.63 8.09
C LYS A 266 -9.84 -9.63 7.58
N GLU A 267 -10.14 -10.93 7.69
CA GLU A 267 -9.50 -12.02 6.98
C GLU A 267 -10.51 -12.63 6.00
N ILE A 268 -10.25 -12.46 4.70
CA ILE A 268 -11.17 -12.81 3.61
C ILE A 268 -10.82 -14.18 3.06
N PHE A 269 -11.77 -15.09 3.09
CA PHE A 269 -11.72 -16.41 2.45
C PHE A 269 -12.60 -16.45 1.21
N ALA A 270 -12.50 -17.51 0.43
CA ALA A 270 -13.31 -17.70 -0.77
C ALA A 270 -14.82 -17.59 -0.52
N ASN A 271 -15.30 -18.12 0.61
CA ASN A 271 -16.72 -18.24 0.92
C ASN A 271 -17.20 -17.43 2.15
N GLN A 272 -16.26 -16.86 2.91
CA GLN A 272 -16.58 -16.11 4.14
C GLN A 272 -15.55 -15.02 4.42
N THR A 273 -15.88 -14.11 5.31
CA THR A 273 -14.93 -13.16 5.89
C THR A 273 -14.96 -13.33 7.41
N LEU A 274 -13.82 -13.52 8.02
CA LEU A 274 -13.65 -13.61 9.47
C LEU A 274 -13.01 -12.32 10.00
N SER A 275 -13.19 -12.09 11.30
CA SER A 275 -12.49 -11.00 11.98
C SER A 275 -11.00 -11.35 12.13
N ASN A 276 -10.13 -10.45 11.69
CA ASN A 276 -8.68 -10.54 11.93
C ASN A 276 -8.37 -9.97 13.32
N PRO A 277 -7.86 -10.78 14.27
CA PRO A 277 -7.50 -10.28 15.59
C PRO A 277 -6.42 -9.19 15.50
N PRO A 278 -6.50 -8.16 16.37
CA PRO A 278 -5.51 -7.09 16.37
C PRO A 278 -4.14 -7.59 16.84
N GLY A 279 -3.13 -7.40 16.01
CA GLY A 279 -1.73 -7.59 16.38
C GLY A 279 -1.10 -6.29 16.86
N ALA A 280 -0.05 -6.36 17.66
CA ALA A 280 0.66 -5.18 18.17
C ALA A 280 1.16 -4.27 17.02
N ARG A 281 1.57 -4.87 15.90
CA ARG A 281 2.05 -4.12 14.72
C ARG A 281 0.93 -3.65 13.79
N THR A 282 -0.14 -4.41 13.64
CA THR A 282 -1.18 -4.22 12.61
C THR A 282 -2.37 -3.41 13.09
N ALA A 283 -2.74 -3.51 14.37
CA ALA A 283 -3.93 -2.88 14.95
C ALA A 283 -4.04 -1.36 14.68
N GLN A 284 -2.93 -0.63 14.73
CA GLN A 284 -2.90 0.81 14.46
C GLN A 284 -3.33 1.19 13.04
N TYR A 285 -3.31 0.25 12.11
CA TYR A 285 -3.69 0.47 10.71
C TYR A 285 -5.13 0.03 10.41
N PHE A 286 -5.81 -0.71 11.29
CA PHE A 286 -7.19 -1.16 11.07
C PHE A 286 -8.11 -0.01 10.66
N PRO A 287 -8.09 1.17 11.35
CA PRO A 287 -8.95 2.28 10.97
C PRO A 287 -8.68 2.86 9.56
N PHE A 288 -7.55 2.49 8.91
CA PHE A 288 -7.22 2.97 7.56
C PHE A 288 -7.98 2.18 6.48
N PHE A 289 -8.37 0.94 6.79
CA PHE A 289 -9.02 0.02 5.88
C PHE A 289 -10.54 -0.06 6.08
N MET A 290 -11.10 0.74 6.98
CA MET A 290 -12.54 0.76 7.21
C MET A 290 -13.27 1.36 6.01
N GLU A 291 -14.43 0.79 5.71
CA GLU A 291 -15.31 1.26 4.66
C GLU A 291 -16.02 2.56 5.06
N LYS A 292 -16.29 3.40 4.06
CA LYS A 292 -17.13 4.59 4.24
C LYS A 292 -18.01 4.79 3.01
N GLY A 293 -19.25 5.24 3.21
CA GLY A 293 -20.21 5.55 2.16
C GLY A 293 -20.76 4.30 1.48
N SER A 294 -20.78 4.27 0.15
CA SER A 294 -21.37 3.18 -0.62
C SER A 294 -20.50 2.80 -1.83
N LEU A 295 -20.65 1.54 -2.29
CA LEU A 295 -20.00 1.06 -3.51
C LEU A 295 -20.40 1.87 -4.75
N GLU A 296 -21.68 2.24 -4.86
CA GLU A 296 -22.17 3.03 -5.99
C GLU A 296 -21.61 4.46 -5.98
N GLY A 297 -21.47 5.06 -4.79
CA GLY A 297 -20.74 6.33 -4.63
C GLY A 297 -19.27 6.22 -5.04
N TRP A 298 -18.61 5.12 -4.70
CA TRP A 298 -17.24 4.85 -5.09
C TRP A 298 -17.10 4.62 -6.61
N LYS A 299 -18.06 3.95 -7.27
CA LYS A 299 -18.03 3.75 -8.73
C LYS A 299 -18.02 5.08 -9.51
N ARG A 300 -18.69 6.13 -9.02
CA ARG A 300 -18.60 7.46 -9.65
C ARG A 300 -17.17 8.00 -9.71
N VAL A 301 -16.32 7.63 -8.74
CA VAL A 301 -14.89 7.96 -8.78
C VAL A 301 -14.21 7.27 -9.96
N THR A 302 -14.54 6.02 -10.25
CA THR A 302 -13.95 5.27 -11.37
C THR A 302 -14.40 5.80 -12.72
N GLU A 303 -15.69 6.19 -12.84
CA GLU A 303 -16.28 6.77 -14.05
C GLU A 303 -15.59 8.07 -14.45
N PHE A 304 -15.16 8.88 -13.50
CA PHE A 304 -14.43 10.11 -13.79
C PHE A 304 -13.20 9.88 -14.65
N TYR A 305 -12.50 8.76 -14.46
CA TYR A 305 -11.28 8.42 -15.20
C TYR A 305 -11.56 7.70 -16.53
N ASN A 306 -12.81 7.34 -16.85
CA ASN A 306 -13.18 6.70 -18.12
C ASN A 306 -13.28 7.73 -19.24
N ARG A 307 -12.16 8.37 -19.57
CA ARG A 307 -12.06 9.45 -20.59
C ARG A 307 -10.71 9.37 -21.29
N PRO A 308 -10.64 9.67 -22.59
CA PRO A 308 -9.37 9.79 -23.31
C PRO A 308 -8.42 10.83 -22.67
N GLY A 309 -7.16 10.47 -22.55
CA GLY A 309 -6.12 11.31 -21.95
C GLY A 309 -5.99 11.18 -20.44
N PHE A 310 -6.72 10.23 -19.81
CA PHE A 310 -6.57 9.86 -18.40
C PHE A 310 -5.90 8.51 -18.18
N GLU A 311 -5.30 7.92 -19.19
CA GLU A 311 -4.70 6.59 -19.15
C GLU A 311 -3.57 6.51 -18.10
N GLU A 312 -2.80 7.59 -17.91
CA GLU A 312 -1.79 7.68 -16.85
C GLU A 312 -2.41 7.58 -15.44
N HIS A 313 -3.59 8.21 -15.25
CA HIS A 313 -4.33 8.13 -13.99
C HIS A 313 -5.01 6.77 -13.82
N GLN A 314 -5.58 6.20 -14.89
CA GLN A 314 -6.13 4.86 -14.88
C GLN A 314 -5.08 3.83 -14.48
N TYR A 315 -3.87 3.97 -15.03
CA TYR A 315 -2.76 3.07 -14.69
C TYR A 315 -2.37 3.18 -13.21
N MET A 316 -2.23 4.41 -12.70
CA MET A 316 -1.98 4.67 -11.27
C MET A 316 -3.07 4.05 -10.39
N PHE A 317 -4.33 4.20 -10.77
CA PHE A 317 -5.47 3.61 -10.07
C PHE A 317 -5.43 2.07 -10.12
N ALA A 318 -5.22 1.50 -11.30
CA ALA A 318 -5.25 0.05 -11.53
C ALA A 318 -4.12 -0.71 -10.80
N LEU A 319 -3.04 -0.02 -10.36
CA LEU A 319 -2.03 -0.61 -9.47
C LEU A 319 -2.65 -1.27 -8.24
N SER A 320 -3.76 -0.72 -7.74
CA SER A 320 -4.48 -1.27 -6.58
C SER A 320 -5.05 -2.66 -6.83
N PHE A 321 -5.49 -2.94 -8.04
CA PHE A 321 -5.95 -4.26 -8.45
C PHE A 321 -4.79 -5.16 -8.90
N GLY A 322 -3.74 -4.58 -9.49
CA GLY A 322 -2.56 -5.33 -9.89
C GLY A 322 -1.68 -5.80 -8.74
N SER A 323 -1.66 -5.05 -7.63
CA SER A 323 -0.73 -5.31 -6.53
C SER A 323 -0.92 -6.70 -5.88
N PRO A 324 -2.12 -7.17 -5.53
CA PRO A 324 -2.32 -8.52 -5.02
C PRO A 324 -1.92 -9.64 -6.01
N LEU A 325 -1.91 -9.34 -7.30
CA LEU A 325 -1.55 -10.30 -8.35
C LEU A 325 -0.04 -10.51 -8.45
N MET A 326 0.77 -9.63 -7.86
CA MET A 326 2.24 -9.79 -7.82
C MET A 326 2.67 -11.07 -7.10
N GLU A 327 1.85 -11.62 -6.21
CA GLU A 327 2.07 -12.92 -5.56
C GLU A 327 2.16 -14.08 -6.58
N PHE A 328 1.47 -13.97 -7.71
CA PHE A 328 1.47 -14.97 -8.77
C PHE A 328 2.56 -14.73 -9.82
N VAL A 329 3.38 -13.69 -9.67
CA VAL A 329 4.47 -13.35 -10.60
C VAL A 329 5.81 -13.86 -10.05
N PRO A 330 6.42 -14.88 -10.67
CA PRO A 330 7.63 -15.49 -10.12
C PRO A 330 8.84 -14.55 -10.16
N ASN A 331 9.62 -14.55 -9.08
CA ASN A 331 10.92 -13.86 -8.97
C ASN A 331 10.89 -12.33 -9.11
N ILE A 332 9.74 -11.69 -8.89
CA ILE A 332 9.60 -10.23 -8.90
C ILE A 332 8.76 -9.81 -7.70
N ALA A 333 9.41 -9.18 -6.73
CA ALA A 333 8.76 -8.75 -5.50
C ALA A 333 8.09 -7.37 -5.59
N GLY A 334 8.43 -6.56 -6.59
CA GLY A 334 7.79 -5.27 -6.78
C GLY A 334 8.39 -4.44 -7.90
N ALA A 335 7.62 -3.43 -8.32
CA ALA A 335 8.01 -2.43 -9.29
C ALA A 335 7.33 -1.08 -8.97
N ILE A 336 7.90 0.00 -9.49
CA ILE A 336 7.44 1.37 -9.21
C ILE A 336 6.81 1.97 -10.45
N TYR A 337 5.65 2.59 -10.27
CA TYR A 337 5.07 3.52 -11.23
C TYR A 337 5.13 4.95 -10.66
N HIS A 338 5.90 5.82 -11.30
CA HIS A 338 6.09 7.20 -10.88
C HIS A 338 5.37 8.17 -11.83
N LEU A 339 4.43 8.95 -11.29
CA LEU A 339 3.62 9.87 -12.08
C LEU A 339 4.09 11.31 -11.89
N THR A 340 4.48 11.95 -12.99
CA THR A 340 4.99 13.32 -13.00
C THR A 340 4.08 14.30 -13.73
N SER A 341 4.28 15.59 -13.52
CA SER A 341 3.79 16.65 -14.38
C SER A 341 4.68 17.88 -14.24
N ALA A 342 4.75 18.69 -15.30
CA ALA A 342 5.55 19.92 -15.31
C ALA A 342 5.08 20.94 -14.26
N GLU A 343 3.78 20.98 -13.98
CA GLU A 343 3.16 21.92 -13.06
C GLU A 343 2.25 21.19 -12.05
N SER A 344 1.81 21.90 -11.02
CA SER A 344 0.78 21.42 -10.08
C SER A 344 -0.62 21.49 -10.69
N GLY A 345 -1.59 20.74 -10.12
CA GLY A 345 -3.00 20.79 -10.52
C GLY A 345 -3.41 19.83 -11.64
N TYR A 346 -2.56 18.90 -12.03
CA TYR A 346 -2.85 17.87 -13.03
C TYR A 346 -3.53 16.60 -12.46
N GLY A 347 -3.91 16.59 -11.19
CA GLY A 347 -4.63 15.48 -10.57
C GLY A 347 -3.80 14.25 -10.22
N LYS A 348 -2.46 14.30 -10.26
CA LYS A 348 -1.56 13.17 -9.90
C LYS A 348 -1.91 12.54 -8.54
N THR A 349 -1.91 13.36 -7.49
CA THR A 349 -2.22 12.92 -6.13
C THR A 349 -3.67 12.44 -6.01
N THR A 350 -4.62 13.07 -6.73
CA THR A 350 -6.02 12.63 -6.74
C THR A 350 -6.17 11.25 -7.40
N GLY A 351 -5.47 10.99 -8.51
CA GLY A 351 -5.45 9.66 -9.15
C GLY A 351 -4.87 8.58 -8.25
N MET A 352 -3.82 8.90 -7.51
CA MET A 352 -3.25 8.00 -6.50
C MET A 352 -4.22 7.75 -5.33
N PHE A 353 -4.91 8.79 -4.84
CA PHE A 353 -5.94 8.64 -3.80
C PHE A 353 -7.12 7.80 -4.30
N ALA A 354 -7.51 7.95 -5.58
CA ALA A 354 -8.54 7.12 -6.18
C ALA A 354 -8.13 5.63 -6.18
N GLY A 355 -6.88 5.32 -6.49
CA GLY A 355 -6.35 3.97 -6.34
C GLY A 355 -6.39 3.49 -4.88
N ALA A 356 -5.93 4.29 -3.93
CA ALA A 356 -5.93 3.94 -2.51
C ALA A 356 -7.34 3.67 -1.96
N SER A 357 -8.37 4.35 -2.51
CA SER A 357 -9.76 4.21 -2.10
C SER A 357 -10.36 2.81 -2.34
N VAL A 358 -9.73 1.99 -3.16
CA VAL A 358 -10.08 0.56 -3.33
C VAL A 358 -10.04 -0.16 -1.99
N TRP A 359 -9.05 0.18 -1.15
CA TRP A 359 -8.72 -0.53 0.08
C TRP A 359 -9.22 0.15 1.36
N GLY A 360 -9.43 1.48 1.36
CA GLY A 360 -9.82 2.22 2.55
C GLY A 360 -9.65 3.73 2.42
N ASP A 361 -9.42 4.41 3.56
CA ASP A 361 -9.26 5.87 3.62
C ASP A 361 -8.02 6.33 2.83
N PRO A 362 -8.21 6.99 1.67
CA PRO A 362 -7.10 7.36 0.80
C PRO A 362 -6.11 8.31 1.46
N LYS A 363 -6.55 9.15 2.41
CA LYS A 363 -5.65 10.09 3.12
C LYS A 363 -4.72 9.39 4.10
N ARG A 364 -5.16 8.27 4.68
CA ARG A 364 -4.38 7.50 5.65
C ARG A 364 -3.51 6.43 5.01
N LEU A 365 -3.97 5.88 3.88
CA LEU A 365 -3.25 4.83 3.15
C LEU A 365 -2.03 5.36 2.40
N VAL A 366 -2.06 6.61 1.93
CA VAL A 366 -0.98 7.22 1.17
C VAL A 366 0.08 7.82 2.11
N LEU A 367 1.32 7.40 1.89
CA LEU A 367 2.52 7.93 2.55
C LEU A 367 2.99 9.22 1.88
N LYS A 368 3.84 9.97 2.57
CA LYS A 368 4.51 11.15 2.02
C LYS A 368 5.99 10.88 1.80
N GLY A 369 6.57 11.41 0.74
CA GLY A 369 8.00 11.26 0.47
C GLY A 369 8.92 11.85 1.56
N LYS A 370 8.41 12.71 2.44
CA LYS A 370 9.10 13.23 3.61
C LYS A 370 9.05 12.32 4.85
N ASP A 371 8.25 11.25 4.81
CA ASP A 371 8.21 10.30 5.91
C ASP A 371 9.58 9.60 6.02
N THR A 372 9.94 9.19 7.23
CA THR A 372 11.24 8.52 7.41
C THR A 372 11.27 7.20 6.65
N GLY A 373 12.41 6.86 6.06
CA GLY A 373 12.56 5.61 5.33
C GLY A 373 12.17 4.38 6.17
N ASN A 374 12.43 4.42 7.49
CA ASN A 374 12.02 3.34 8.40
C ASN A 374 10.49 3.19 8.50
N SER A 375 9.76 4.30 8.51
CA SER A 375 8.29 4.30 8.53
C SER A 375 7.73 3.73 7.23
N ILE A 376 8.30 4.13 6.09
CA ILE A 376 7.89 3.62 4.78
C ILE A 376 8.11 2.11 4.68
N TRP A 377 9.29 1.61 5.07
CA TRP A 377 9.61 0.18 4.99
C TRP A 377 8.81 -0.66 5.99
N ASN A 378 8.54 -0.13 7.20
CA ASN A 378 7.66 -0.82 8.14
C ASN A 378 6.24 -0.95 7.58
N ARG A 379 5.74 0.08 6.89
CA ARG A 379 4.44 0.03 6.23
C ARG A 379 4.44 -0.93 5.05
N ALA A 380 5.49 -0.93 4.23
CA ALA A 380 5.67 -1.87 3.11
C ALA A 380 5.63 -3.33 3.59
N GLU A 381 6.34 -3.65 4.66
CA GLU A 381 6.34 -4.99 5.27
C GLU A 381 4.95 -5.40 5.77
N ILE A 382 4.23 -4.48 6.45
CA ILE A 382 2.90 -4.76 6.97
C ILE A 382 1.88 -4.91 5.84
N TYR A 383 1.95 -4.10 4.78
CA TYR A 383 1.01 -4.15 3.65
C TYR A 383 1.20 -5.39 2.77
N LYS A 384 2.40 -5.93 2.69
CA LYS A 384 2.81 -7.16 1.97
C LYS A 384 2.38 -7.18 0.49
N ASN A 385 1.09 -7.38 0.19
CA ASN A 385 0.56 -7.46 -1.17
C ASN A 385 -0.40 -6.31 -1.52
N ILE A 386 -0.71 -5.44 -0.54
CA ILE A 386 -1.52 -4.24 -0.79
C ILE A 386 -0.62 -3.17 -1.42
N VAL A 387 -1.14 -2.45 -2.39
CA VAL A 387 -0.41 -1.40 -3.09
C VAL A 387 0.20 -0.38 -2.11
N LEU A 388 1.45 0.00 -2.34
CA LEU A 388 2.13 1.04 -1.57
C LEU A 388 2.09 2.36 -2.35
N TYR A 389 1.43 3.37 -1.82
CA TYR A 389 1.39 4.70 -2.42
C TYR A 389 2.24 5.70 -1.64
N VAL A 390 3.10 6.44 -2.37
CA VAL A 390 3.98 7.48 -1.80
C VAL A 390 3.87 8.77 -2.60
N ASP A 391 3.26 9.79 -2.00
CA ASP A 391 3.11 11.11 -2.59
C ASP A 391 4.39 11.94 -2.45
N GLU A 392 4.75 12.69 -3.49
CA GLU A 392 5.94 13.55 -3.54
C GLU A 392 7.27 12.79 -3.32
N LEU A 393 7.41 11.58 -3.88
CA LEU A 393 8.64 10.79 -3.78
C LEU A 393 9.87 11.53 -4.32
N SER A 394 9.67 12.44 -5.28
CA SER A 394 10.74 13.29 -5.81
C SER A 394 11.39 14.23 -4.77
N ASN A 395 10.90 14.31 -3.53
CA ASN A 395 11.55 15.04 -2.45
C ASN A 395 12.72 14.28 -1.79
N LEU A 396 12.85 12.97 -2.05
CA LEU A 396 14.01 12.20 -1.58
C LEU A 396 15.30 12.68 -2.23
N GLU A 397 16.43 12.54 -1.55
CA GLU A 397 17.76 12.77 -2.14
C GLU A 397 18.04 11.76 -3.27
N PRO A 398 18.89 12.12 -4.28
CA PRO A 398 19.16 11.25 -5.43
C PRO A 398 19.62 9.84 -5.06
N LYS A 399 20.48 9.71 -4.05
CA LYS A 399 20.95 8.42 -3.53
C LYS A 399 19.83 7.62 -2.88
N GLU A 400 18.95 8.27 -2.15
CA GLU A 400 17.80 7.65 -1.49
C GLU A 400 16.77 7.18 -2.51
N SER A 401 16.57 7.94 -3.59
CA SER A 401 15.70 7.56 -4.71
C SER A 401 16.19 6.27 -5.39
N SER A 402 17.51 6.13 -5.63
CA SER A 402 18.11 4.90 -6.15
C SER A 402 17.91 3.73 -5.17
N ASN A 403 18.21 3.95 -3.88
CA ASN A 403 18.00 2.93 -2.85
C ASN A 403 16.54 2.49 -2.73
N PHE A 404 15.60 3.43 -2.89
CA PHE A 404 14.17 3.14 -2.87
C PHE A 404 13.76 2.21 -4.01
N ALA A 405 14.23 2.48 -5.24
CA ALA A 405 13.94 1.65 -6.40
C ALA A 405 14.41 0.20 -6.21
N TYR A 406 15.61 0.01 -5.66
CA TYR A 406 16.11 -1.33 -5.35
C TYR A 406 15.31 -1.98 -4.22
N ALA A 407 15.06 -1.29 -3.11
CA ALA A 407 14.40 -1.88 -1.96
C ALA A 407 12.98 -2.36 -2.30
N VAL A 408 12.20 -1.60 -3.07
CA VAL A 408 10.86 -2.04 -3.53
C VAL A 408 10.95 -3.35 -4.30
N SER A 409 11.94 -3.48 -5.20
CA SER A 409 12.09 -4.66 -6.05
C SER A 409 12.74 -5.87 -5.38
N ASP A 410 13.46 -5.65 -4.27
CA ASP A 410 14.13 -6.72 -3.54
C ASP A 410 13.15 -7.53 -2.65
N GLY A 411 11.99 -6.94 -2.29
CA GLY A 411 10.94 -7.61 -1.53
C GLY A 411 11.19 -7.76 -0.03
N GLU A 412 12.28 -7.20 0.48
CA GLU A 412 12.68 -7.34 1.89
C GLU A 412 13.31 -6.08 2.46
N GLN A 413 13.14 -5.88 3.77
CA GLN A 413 13.92 -4.88 4.49
C GLN A 413 15.38 -5.32 4.67
N ARG A 414 16.27 -4.32 4.76
CA ARG A 414 17.65 -4.56 5.20
C ARG A 414 17.66 -5.09 6.64
N ASN A 415 18.48 -6.11 6.91
CA ASN A 415 18.70 -6.64 8.25
C ASN A 415 19.14 -5.55 9.21
N ARG A 416 18.53 -5.55 10.39
CA ARG A 416 18.92 -4.71 11.53
C ARG A 416 18.97 -5.55 12.79
N GLN A 417 19.93 -5.29 13.64
CA GLN A 417 19.95 -5.84 14.99
C GLN A 417 18.82 -5.21 15.81
N SER A 418 18.15 -6.03 16.62
CA SER A 418 17.23 -5.52 17.62
C SER A 418 18.04 -4.85 18.74
N ASN A 419 17.45 -3.84 19.38
CA ASN A 419 18.01 -3.26 20.63
C ASN A 419 17.89 -4.22 21.83
N SER A 420 17.72 -5.51 21.57
CA SER A 420 17.62 -6.54 22.60
C SER A 420 19.00 -6.83 23.23
N PRO A 421 19.08 -7.05 24.53
CA PRO A 421 20.34 -7.47 25.21
C PRO A 421 20.93 -8.77 24.65
N THR A 422 20.15 -9.54 23.88
CA THR A 422 20.55 -10.84 23.31
C THR A 422 21.18 -10.74 21.93
N ASN A 423 21.40 -9.54 21.37
CA ASN A 423 21.92 -9.32 20.01
C ASN A 423 21.21 -10.13 18.90
N LYS A 424 19.93 -10.47 19.08
CA LYS A 424 19.15 -11.14 18.07
C LYS A 424 18.84 -10.18 16.93
N GLU A 425 18.79 -10.69 15.71
CA GLU A 425 18.25 -9.94 14.58
C GLU A 425 16.79 -9.55 14.88
N ARG A 426 16.37 -8.39 14.39
CA ARG A 426 14.97 -8.00 14.45
C ARG A 426 14.15 -8.99 13.64
N PHE A 427 12.98 -9.39 14.18
CA PHE A 427 12.05 -10.22 13.42
C PHE A 427 11.74 -9.57 12.07
N ARG A 428 11.87 -10.34 11.02
CA ARG A 428 11.42 -9.97 9.67
C ARG A 428 10.11 -10.67 9.42
N GLY A 429 9.15 -9.96 8.84
CA GLY A 429 8.01 -10.59 8.20
C GLY A 429 8.46 -11.41 6.98
N GLU A 430 7.53 -12.02 6.29
CA GLU A 430 7.77 -12.83 5.09
C GLU A 430 8.26 -12.02 3.87
N GLY A 431 8.52 -10.72 4.04
CA GLY A 431 8.81 -9.80 2.94
C GLY A 431 7.53 -9.22 2.33
N TRP A 432 7.64 -8.71 1.12
CA TRP A 432 6.50 -8.17 0.36
C TRP A 432 6.56 -8.53 -1.11
N SER A 433 5.39 -8.52 -1.73
CA SER A 433 5.21 -8.62 -3.18
C SER A 433 4.09 -7.67 -3.59
N PHE A 434 4.43 -6.42 -3.97
CA PHE A 434 3.45 -5.37 -4.26
C PHE A 434 3.87 -4.45 -5.42
N LEU A 435 2.91 -3.67 -5.92
CA LEU A 435 3.17 -2.54 -6.80
C LEU A 435 3.24 -1.25 -5.98
N CYS A 436 4.21 -0.38 -6.32
CA CYS A 436 4.37 0.93 -5.70
C CYS A 436 3.95 2.03 -6.67
N GLY A 437 2.94 2.81 -6.29
CA GLY A 437 2.56 4.04 -6.98
C GLY A 437 3.17 5.27 -6.31
N SER A 438 3.79 6.15 -7.09
CA SER A 438 4.34 7.39 -6.54
C SER A 438 4.09 8.60 -7.42
N THR A 439 4.15 9.79 -6.84
CA THR A 439 4.00 11.06 -7.57
C THR A 439 5.18 11.98 -7.31
N GLY A 440 5.40 12.91 -8.22
CA GLY A 440 6.40 13.95 -8.08
C GLY A 440 6.26 15.07 -9.12
N ASN A 441 7.01 16.15 -8.92
CA ASN A 441 7.11 17.26 -9.87
C ASN A 441 8.33 17.13 -10.79
N GLN A 442 9.13 16.09 -10.61
CA GLN A 442 10.33 15.77 -11.40
C GLN A 442 10.37 14.29 -11.67
N SER A 443 10.97 13.89 -12.78
CA SER A 443 11.30 12.50 -13.08
C SER A 443 12.18 11.93 -11.94
N LEU A 444 11.84 10.75 -11.49
CA LEU A 444 12.63 10.00 -10.50
C LEU A 444 13.95 9.53 -11.13
N LEU A 445 13.91 9.13 -12.41
CA LEU A 445 15.08 8.69 -13.17
C LEU A 445 16.06 9.84 -13.42
N ASP A 446 15.58 11.04 -13.84
CA ASP A 446 16.43 12.22 -13.98
C ASP A 446 17.11 12.62 -12.67
N LYS A 447 16.42 12.41 -11.57
CA LYS A 447 16.98 12.64 -10.25
C LYS A 447 18.07 11.64 -9.91
N ILE A 448 17.87 10.36 -10.21
CA ILE A 448 18.84 9.28 -10.00
C ILE A 448 20.07 9.47 -10.89
N ILE A 449 19.91 9.97 -12.13
CA ILE A 449 20.99 10.29 -13.07
C ILE A 449 21.98 11.29 -12.45
N LYS A 450 21.52 12.25 -11.66
CA LYS A 450 22.40 13.17 -10.93
C LYS A 450 23.33 12.49 -9.93
N PHE A 451 22.98 11.31 -9.48
CA PHE A 451 23.79 10.50 -8.56
C PHE A 451 24.61 9.42 -9.29
N ARG A 452 24.03 8.83 -10.36
CA ARG A 452 24.65 7.80 -11.20
C ARG A 452 24.40 8.13 -12.66
N SER A 453 25.44 8.34 -13.41
CA SER A 453 25.37 8.68 -14.86
C SER A 453 24.70 7.60 -15.72
N LEU A 454 24.54 6.37 -15.22
CA LEU A 454 23.87 5.27 -15.91
C LEU A 454 23.00 4.47 -14.94
N PRO A 455 21.77 4.90 -14.66
CA PRO A 455 20.86 4.20 -13.73
C PRO A 455 20.11 3.07 -14.43
N LYS A 456 20.78 2.23 -15.25
CA LYS A 456 20.11 1.12 -15.99
C LYS A 456 19.35 0.19 -15.06
N GLY A 457 19.93 -0.12 -13.90
CA GLY A 457 19.27 -0.99 -12.92
C GLY A 457 18.00 -0.38 -12.33
N GLU A 458 18.03 0.90 -12.00
CA GLU A 458 16.88 1.65 -11.50
C GLU A 458 15.81 1.85 -12.58
N ALA A 459 16.25 2.22 -13.80
CA ALA A 459 15.35 2.42 -14.93
C ALA A 459 14.56 1.15 -15.28
N GLN A 460 15.15 -0.03 -15.10
CA GLN A 460 14.43 -1.30 -15.28
C GLN A 460 13.33 -1.54 -14.22
N ARG A 461 13.44 -0.93 -13.04
CA ARG A 461 12.52 -1.10 -11.90
C ARG A 461 11.42 -0.04 -11.83
N VAL A 462 11.59 1.06 -12.55
CA VAL A 462 10.71 2.22 -12.51
C VAL A 462 10.07 2.43 -13.87
N MET A 463 8.75 2.46 -13.91
CA MET A 463 8.00 3.01 -15.03
C MET A 463 7.61 4.44 -14.68
N GLU A 464 7.79 5.38 -15.61
CA GLU A 464 7.38 6.76 -15.41
C GLU A 464 6.26 7.17 -16.35
N GLY A 465 5.33 7.95 -15.81
CA GLY A 465 4.27 8.60 -16.55
C GLY A 465 4.34 10.11 -16.43
N ALA A 466 3.96 10.81 -17.48
CA ALA A 466 3.84 12.26 -17.44
C ALA A 466 2.41 12.67 -17.78
N VAL A 467 1.76 13.38 -16.85
CA VAL A 467 0.42 13.91 -17.09
C VAL A 467 0.52 15.21 -17.86
N HIS A 468 -0.09 15.24 -19.02
CA HIS A 468 -0.13 16.39 -19.92
C HIS A 468 -1.50 17.10 -19.95
N LYS A 469 -2.57 16.38 -19.60
CA LYS A 469 -3.93 16.93 -19.63
C LYS A 469 -4.24 17.70 -18.35
N LYS A 470 -4.51 18.98 -18.50
CA LYS A 470 -5.01 19.86 -17.42
C LYS A 470 -6.50 20.12 -17.63
N LEU A 471 -7.29 20.06 -16.56
CA LEU A 471 -8.68 20.46 -16.59
C LEU A 471 -8.75 22.00 -16.66
N THR A 472 -9.33 22.55 -17.72
CA THR A 472 -9.30 24.00 -18.00
C THR A 472 -10.66 24.64 -18.08
N SER A 473 -11.72 23.85 -18.36
CA SER A 473 -13.09 24.37 -18.39
C SER A 473 -13.72 24.47 -17.00
N ALA A 474 -14.73 25.33 -16.85
CA ALA A 474 -15.50 25.43 -15.61
C ALA A 474 -16.21 24.12 -15.26
N ASP A 475 -16.77 23.43 -16.25
CA ASP A 475 -17.47 22.14 -16.08
C ASP A 475 -16.50 21.03 -15.63
N GLU A 476 -15.30 20.98 -16.21
CA GLU A 476 -14.25 20.04 -15.78
C GLU A 476 -13.81 20.33 -14.34
N THR A 477 -13.71 21.59 -13.94
CA THR A 477 -13.37 21.99 -12.57
C THR A 477 -14.46 21.59 -11.58
N LEU A 478 -15.74 21.75 -11.94
CA LEU A 478 -16.87 21.29 -11.13
C LEU A 478 -16.90 19.76 -11.01
N SER A 479 -16.63 19.04 -12.11
CA SER A 479 -16.53 17.58 -12.11
C SER A 479 -15.39 17.10 -11.21
N ALA A 480 -14.25 17.78 -11.17
CA ALA A 480 -13.14 17.45 -10.27
C ALA A 480 -13.46 17.73 -8.79
N ARG A 481 -14.31 18.74 -8.50
CA ARG A 481 -14.82 18.97 -7.14
C ARG A 481 -15.75 17.84 -6.69
N ALA A 482 -16.69 17.44 -7.55
CA ALA A 482 -17.58 16.30 -7.29
C ALA A 482 -16.79 14.99 -7.09
N LEU A 483 -15.77 14.75 -7.92
CA LEU A 483 -14.84 13.64 -7.74
C LEU A 483 -14.22 13.63 -6.35
N ASN A 484 -13.70 14.77 -5.87
CA ASN A 484 -13.07 14.84 -4.55
C ASN A 484 -14.09 14.59 -3.43
N GLU A 485 -15.33 15.05 -3.58
CA GLU A 485 -16.39 14.80 -2.61
C GLU A 485 -16.75 13.31 -2.56
N ASP A 486 -16.96 12.68 -3.71
CA ASP A 486 -17.23 11.25 -3.79
C ASP A 486 -16.05 10.42 -3.23
N LEU A 487 -14.81 10.77 -3.60
CA LEU A 487 -13.60 10.06 -3.20
C LEU A 487 -13.40 10.01 -1.68
N TYR A 488 -13.66 11.11 -0.97
CA TYR A 488 -13.45 11.16 0.48
C TYR A 488 -14.67 10.69 1.30
N ASN A 489 -15.78 10.44 0.64
CA ASN A 489 -16.99 9.95 1.28
C ASN A 489 -17.36 8.51 0.90
N ASN A 490 -16.67 7.91 -0.10
CA ASN A 490 -16.95 6.55 -0.53
C ASN A 490 -15.62 5.82 -0.81
N TYR A 491 -15.26 4.84 0.03
CA TYR A 491 -14.03 4.06 -0.12
C TYR A 491 -14.09 2.74 0.65
N GLY A 492 -13.19 1.80 0.34
CA GLY A 492 -12.99 0.53 1.05
C GLY A 492 -13.88 -0.62 0.57
N HIS A 493 -14.88 -0.37 -0.29
CA HIS A 493 -15.86 -1.38 -0.70
C HIS A 493 -15.37 -2.35 -1.77
N ALA A 494 -14.46 -1.92 -2.65
CA ALA A 494 -14.08 -2.71 -3.82
C ALA A 494 -13.08 -3.81 -3.49
N GLY A 495 -12.20 -3.60 -2.51
CA GLY A 495 -11.12 -4.50 -2.18
C GLY A 495 -11.59 -5.90 -1.80
N GLU A 496 -12.58 -6.03 -0.91
CA GLU A 496 -13.12 -7.32 -0.48
C GLU A 496 -13.78 -8.08 -1.64
N ILE A 497 -14.59 -7.40 -2.47
CA ILE A 497 -15.24 -8.00 -3.65
C ILE A 497 -14.19 -8.56 -4.59
N TYR A 498 -13.13 -7.78 -4.85
CA TYR A 498 -12.04 -8.16 -5.73
C TYR A 498 -11.26 -9.37 -5.19
N ILE A 499 -10.85 -9.34 -3.94
CA ILE A 499 -10.09 -10.42 -3.32
C ILE A 499 -10.89 -11.71 -3.25
N ARG A 500 -12.17 -11.65 -2.92
CA ARG A 500 -13.03 -12.84 -2.89
C ARG A 500 -13.07 -13.54 -4.25
N HIS A 501 -13.12 -12.77 -5.34
CA HIS A 501 -13.03 -13.33 -6.68
C HIS A 501 -11.66 -13.99 -6.96
N LEU A 502 -10.56 -13.36 -6.52
CA LEU A 502 -9.22 -13.95 -6.68
C LEU A 502 -9.11 -15.29 -5.95
N LEU A 503 -9.59 -15.36 -4.71
CA LEU A 503 -9.59 -16.57 -3.89
C LEU A 503 -10.42 -17.70 -4.54
N GLN A 504 -11.58 -17.38 -5.10
CA GLN A 504 -12.45 -18.34 -5.78
C GLN A 504 -11.87 -18.86 -7.10
N ASN A 505 -10.95 -18.13 -7.73
CA ASN A 505 -10.43 -18.41 -9.06
C ASN A 505 -8.89 -18.46 -9.12
N LYS A 506 -8.22 -18.72 -8.02
CA LYS A 506 -6.76 -18.58 -7.81
C LYS A 506 -5.91 -19.14 -8.97
N SER A 507 -6.13 -20.38 -9.37
CA SER A 507 -5.35 -21.01 -10.45
C SER A 507 -5.55 -20.32 -11.80
N LYS A 508 -6.81 -20.01 -12.14
CA LYS A 508 -7.15 -19.31 -13.38
C LYS A 508 -6.56 -17.90 -13.43
N VAL A 509 -6.63 -17.18 -12.32
CA VAL A 509 -6.05 -15.84 -12.19
C VAL A 509 -4.54 -15.87 -12.36
N SER A 510 -3.85 -16.85 -11.74
CA SER A 510 -2.41 -17.04 -11.89
C SER A 510 -2.02 -17.30 -13.35
N GLU A 511 -2.75 -18.16 -14.06
CA GLU A 511 -2.53 -18.42 -15.50
C GLU A 511 -2.77 -17.16 -16.34
N GLU A 512 -3.84 -16.41 -16.06
CA GLU A 512 -4.21 -15.20 -16.79
C GLU A 512 -3.18 -14.07 -16.62
N VAL A 513 -2.67 -13.88 -15.40
CA VAL A 513 -1.59 -12.90 -15.13
C VAL A 513 -0.35 -13.23 -15.97
N ASN A 514 0.12 -14.48 -15.93
CA ASN A 514 1.32 -14.88 -16.63
C ASN A 514 1.12 -14.83 -18.16
N SER A 515 -0.04 -15.22 -18.67
CA SER A 515 -0.38 -15.10 -20.10
C SER A 515 -0.39 -13.64 -20.56
N ASN A 516 -0.94 -12.73 -19.77
CA ASN A 516 -0.94 -11.30 -20.12
C ASN A 516 0.47 -10.71 -20.06
N ILE A 517 1.33 -11.15 -19.12
CA ILE A 517 2.74 -10.75 -19.08
C ILE A 517 3.44 -11.20 -20.37
N GLU A 518 3.28 -12.45 -20.79
CA GLU A 518 3.86 -12.99 -22.03
C GLU A 518 3.36 -12.21 -23.27
N LYS A 519 2.07 -11.96 -23.35
CA LYS A 519 1.48 -11.16 -24.43
C LYS A 519 2.08 -9.75 -24.51
N ILE A 520 2.21 -9.08 -23.37
CA ILE A 520 2.83 -7.74 -23.28
C ILE A 520 4.29 -7.77 -23.72
N ILE A 521 5.06 -8.80 -23.31
CA ILE A 521 6.45 -8.99 -23.75
C ILE A 521 6.53 -9.04 -25.28
N LEU A 522 5.67 -9.83 -25.90
CA LEU A 522 5.63 -9.98 -27.36
C LEU A 522 5.19 -8.69 -28.06
N ASP A 523 4.07 -8.09 -27.64
CA ASP A 523 3.47 -6.93 -28.31
C ASP A 523 4.30 -5.65 -28.14
N ALA A 524 5.01 -5.48 -27.02
CA ALA A 524 5.91 -4.36 -26.78
C ALA A 524 7.37 -4.67 -27.22
N GLY A 525 7.68 -5.92 -27.55
CA GLY A 525 9.01 -6.38 -27.96
C GLY A 525 10.03 -6.26 -26.82
N LEU A 526 9.63 -6.57 -25.58
CA LEU A 526 10.49 -6.52 -24.40
C LEU A 526 11.42 -7.72 -24.34
N ASP A 527 12.49 -7.60 -23.57
CA ASP A 527 13.45 -8.67 -23.29
C ASP A 527 13.59 -8.94 -21.78
N SER A 528 14.51 -9.82 -21.40
CA SER A 528 14.73 -10.18 -20.00
C SER A 528 15.17 -9.02 -19.10
N GLN A 529 15.69 -7.94 -19.65
CA GLN A 529 16.09 -6.75 -18.91
C GLN A 529 14.83 -5.95 -18.46
N ASN A 530 13.75 -6.02 -19.22
CA ASN A 530 12.51 -5.31 -18.97
C ASN A 530 11.49 -6.11 -18.12
N ARG A 531 11.94 -7.14 -17.42
CA ARG A 531 11.07 -8.06 -16.65
C ARG A 531 10.19 -7.36 -15.60
N PHE A 532 10.68 -6.30 -14.96
CA PHE A 532 9.90 -5.54 -13.99
C PHE A 532 8.77 -4.76 -14.66
N TRP A 533 9.02 -4.20 -15.84
CA TRP A 533 7.99 -3.48 -16.60
C TRP A 533 6.89 -4.43 -17.09
N SER A 534 7.28 -5.58 -17.65
CA SER A 534 6.31 -6.56 -18.13
C SER A 534 5.47 -7.13 -16.99
N ALA A 535 6.08 -7.43 -15.85
CA ALA A 535 5.39 -7.92 -14.66
C ALA A 535 4.38 -6.88 -14.11
N GLN A 536 4.84 -5.63 -13.93
CA GLN A 536 3.98 -4.54 -13.47
C GLN A 536 2.82 -4.30 -14.44
N ALA A 537 3.10 -4.19 -15.73
CA ALA A 537 2.09 -3.93 -16.75
C ALA A 537 1.10 -5.09 -16.86
N GLY A 538 1.58 -6.35 -16.83
CA GLY A 538 0.73 -7.54 -16.89
C GLY A 538 -0.17 -7.66 -15.68
N ALA A 539 0.37 -7.52 -14.46
CA ALA A 539 -0.41 -7.55 -13.23
C ALA A 539 -1.45 -6.40 -13.20
N THR A 540 -1.04 -5.17 -13.57
CA THR A 540 -1.94 -4.01 -13.58
C THR A 540 -3.06 -4.17 -14.59
N PHE A 541 -2.76 -4.62 -15.80
CA PHE A 541 -3.76 -4.85 -16.85
C PHE A 541 -4.72 -5.98 -16.48
N THR A 542 -4.21 -7.12 -16.00
CA THR A 542 -5.04 -8.23 -15.55
C THR A 542 -5.93 -7.80 -14.36
N GLY A 543 -5.40 -7.01 -13.43
CA GLY A 543 -6.18 -6.43 -12.35
C GLY A 543 -7.34 -5.56 -12.83
N ALA A 544 -7.11 -4.73 -13.84
CA ALA A 544 -8.16 -3.93 -14.49
C ALA A 544 -9.20 -4.80 -15.23
N MET A 545 -8.76 -5.87 -15.91
CA MET A 545 -9.66 -6.82 -16.56
C MET A 545 -10.61 -7.48 -15.57
N ILE A 546 -10.08 -7.98 -14.46
CA ILE A 546 -10.87 -8.60 -13.39
C ILE A 546 -11.82 -7.57 -12.76
N ALA A 547 -11.34 -6.36 -12.48
CA ALA A 547 -12.17 -5.29 -11.92
C ALA A 547 -13.33 -4.91 -12.86
N LYS A 548 -13.10 -4.86 -14.18
CA LYS A 548 -14.17 -4.66 -15.19
C LYS A 548 -15.15 -5.83 -15.21
N HIS A 549 -14.66 -7.07 -15.18
CA HIS A 549 -15.51 -8.26 -15.10
C HIS A 549 -16.43 -8.22 -13.87
N LEU A 550 -15.94 -7.76 -12.74
CA LEU A 550 -16.71 -7.58 -11.50
C LEU A 550 -17.59 -6.31 -11.49
N LYS A 551 -17.58 -5.54 -12.56
CA LYS A 551 -18.32 -4.26 -12.68
C LYS A 551 -17.92 -3.26 -11.59
N LEU A 552 -16.66 -3.30 -11.15
CA LEU A 552 -16.07 -2.31 -10.26
C LEU A 552 -15.59 -1.08 -11.04
N ILE A 553 -15.13 -1.28 -12.25
CA ILE A 553 -14.78 -0.23 -13.23
C ILE A 553 -15.47 -0.52 -14.57
N ASP A 554 -15.61 0.52 -15.39
CA ASP A 554 -16.19 0.40 -16.73
C ASP A 554 -15.31 1.15 -17.78
N TRP A 555 -14.00 0.86 -17.78
CA TRP A 555 -13.04 1.49 -18.69
C TRP A 555 -12.95 0.76 -20.02
N GLU A 556 -12.57 1.50 -21.09
CA GLU A 556 -12.26 0.90 -22.41
C GLU A 556 -10.88 0.23 -22.37
N LEU A 557 -10.87 -1.09 -22.10
CA LEU A 557 -9.64 -1.84 -21.84
C LEU A 557 -8.76 -2.02 -23.08
N ASP A 558 -9.34 -2.00 -24.30
CA ASP A 558 -8.56 -2.10 -25.52
C ASP A 558 -7.72 -0.84 -25.75
N ASP A 559 -8.28 0.33 -25.47
CA ASP A 559 -7.57 1.61 -25.51
C ASP A 559 -6.50 1.65 -24.42
N PHE A 560 -6.85 1.20 -23.21
CA PHE A 560 -5.92 1.11 -22.10
C PHE A 560 -4.74 0.18 -22.38
N TYR A 561 -5.01 -1.00 -22.98
CA TYR A 561 -3.96 -1.93 -23.41
C TYR A 561 -3.05 -1.32 -24.49
N THR A 562 -3.66 -0.73 -25.52
CA THR A 562 -2.92 -0.07 -26.60
C THR A 562 -1.99 1.02 -26.07
N TRP A 563 -2.48 1.81 -25.12
CA TRP A 563 -1.68 2.82 -24.43
C TRP A 563 -0.51 2.21 -23.64
N ILE A 564 -0.74 1.12 -22.89
CA ILE A 564 0.33 0.41 -22.17
C ILE A 564 1.43 -0.03 -23.13
N ILE A 565 1.06 -0.67 -24.24
CA ILE A 565 2.03 -1.15 -25.25
C ILE A 565 2.81 0.01 -25.87
N ALA A 566 2.14 1.09 -26.24
CA ALA A 566 2.80 2.28 -26.78
C ALA A 566 3.78 2.90 -25.78
N LYS A 567 3.40 2.97 -24.50
CA LYS A 567 4.25 3.45 -23.42
C LYS A 567 5.50 2.58 -23.25
N LEU A 568 5.36 1.27 -23.17
CA LEU A 568 6.48 0.35 -23.02
C LEU A 568 7.45 0.40 -24.21
N LYS A 569 6.93 0.52 -25.44
CA LYS A 569 7.76 0.72 -26.65
C LYS A 569 8.58 2.00 -26.56
N ARG A 570 7.98 3.10 -26.12
CA ARG A 570 8.67 4.38 -25.93
C ARG A 570 9.77 4.26 -24.87
N MET A 571 9.44 3.74 -23.70
CA MET A 571 10.41 3.54 -22.62
C MET A 571 11.60 2.65 -23.06
N ARG A 572 11.33 1.61 -23.86
CA ARG A 572 12.40 0.78 -24.41
C ARG A 572 13.30 1.56 -25.40
N HIS A 573 12.72 2.48 -26.17
CA HIS A 573 13.50 3.36 -27.06
C HIS A 573 14.38 4.31 -26.25
N ASP A 574 13.80 4.99 -25.26
CA ASP A 574 14.51 5.92 -24.37
C ASP A 574 15.67 5.23 -23.62
N MET A 575 15.49 3.95 -23.24
CA MET A 575 16.55 3.15 -22.61
C MET A 575 17.72 2.85 -23.56
N LYS A 576 17.49 2.73 -24.86
CA LYS A 576 18.57 2.57 -25.85
C LYS A 576 19.35 3.86 -26.02
N ASP A 577 18.67 4.99 -25.97
CA ASP A 577 19.31 6.31 -26.07
C ASP A 577 20.15 6.64 -24.82
N MET A 578 19.87 5.97 -23.68
CA MET A 578 20.73 6.00 -22.49
C MET A 578 21.98 5.12 -22.61
N GLU A 579 22.17 4.38 -23.71
CA GLU A 579 23.42 3.63 -23.93
C GLU A 579 24.55 4.60 -24.22
N ILE A 580 25.69 4.43 -23.52
CA ILE A 580 26.88 5.22 -23.77
C ILE A 580 27.39 4.83 -25.16
N ASP A 581 27.46 5.77 -26.10
CA ASP A 581 28.35 5.63 -27.23
C ASP A 581 29.80 5.72 -26.68
N ILE A 582 30.47 4.58 -26.71
CA ILE A 582 31.81 4.49 -26.15
C ILE A 582 32.83 5.30 -26.97
N GLY A 583 32.52 5.51 -28.25
CA GLY A 583 33.29 6.36 -29.15
C GLY A 583 33.20 7.82 -28.75
N ASP A 584 31.96 8.29 -28.47
CA ASP A 584 31.69 9.65 -28.00
C ASP A 584 32.30 9.90 -26.62
N LEU A 585 32.26 8.93 -25.70
CA LEU A 585 32.89 9.05 -24.38
C LEU A 585 34.43 9.21 -24.52
N VAL A 586 35.03 8.44 -25.41
CA VAL A 586 36.47 8.58 -25.73
C VAL A 586 36.72 9.92 -26.41
N GLY A 587 35.84 10.39 -27.26
CA GLY A 587 35.89 11.71 -27.89
C GLY A 587 35.88 12.85 -26.89
N GLN A 588 34.99 12.78 -25.90
CA GLN A 588 34.94 13.72 -24.76
C GLN A 588 36.27 13.73 -23.98
N PHE A 589 36.79 12.52 -23.64
CA PHE A 589 38.09 12.44 -22.97
C PHE A 589 39.19 13.10 -23.79
N TYR A 590 39.18 12.91 -25.10
CA TYR A 590 40.16 13.53 -26.01
C TYR A 590 40.04 15.05 -26.04
N GLN A 591 38.79 15.58 -26.13
CA GLN A 591 38.49 17.01 -26.12
C GLN A 591 38.86 17.69 -24.79
N ASP A 592 38.61 17.02 -23.65
CA ASP A 592 38.96 17.54 -22.32
C ASP A 592 40.48 17.60 -22.09
N HIS A 593 41.26 16.90 -22.93
CA HIS A 593 42.72 16.84 -22.83
C HIS A 593 43.43 17.22 -24.15
N PRO A 594 43.09 18.38 -24.77
CA PRO A 594 43.57 18.71 -26.14
C PRO A 594 45.09 18.80 -26.27
N ARG A 595 45.81 19.05 -25.16
CA ARG A 595 47.26 19.13 -25.08
C ARG A 595 47.89 17.97 -24.33
N GLY A 596 47.15 16.91 -24.06
CA GLY A 596 47.62 15.73 -23.33
C GLY A 596 48.04 14.57 -24.23
N PHE A 597 47.66 14.62 -25.52
CA PHE A 597 47.99 13.60 -26.51
C PHE A 597 49.18 14.00 -27.38
N LEU A 598 50.08 13.04 -27.60
CA LEU A 598 51.10 13.15 -28.67
C LEU A 598 50.42 12.81 -30.00
N ARG A 599 50.19 13.80 -30.84
CA ARG A 599 49.62 13.61 -32.18
C ARG A 599 50.74 13.45 -33.20
N VAL A 600 50.80 12.32 -33.89
CA VAL A 600 51.91 11.93 -34.75
C VAL A 600 51.42 10.94 -35.82
N LYS A 601 52.11 10.90 -36.97
CA LYS A 601 51.94 9.84 -37.98
C LYS A 601 52.50 8.51 -37.47
N SER A 602 51.90 7.41 -37.98
CA SER A 602 52.44 6.06 -37.72
C SER A 602 53.86 5.91 -38.24
N THR A 603 54.64 5.08 -37.58
CA THR A 603 56.04 4.77 -38.00
C THR A 603 56.14 3.45 -38.78
N ASP A 604 55.02 2.72 -38.96
CA ASP A 604 55.04 1.36 -39.49
C ASP A 604 55.29 1.32 -41.02
N ASP A 605 54.89 2.35 -41.78
CA ASP A 605 55.05 2.44 -43.22
C ASP A 605 56.56 2.82 -43.61
N ASN A 606 57.31 3.43 -42.70
CA ASN A 606 58.62 3.90 -43.00
C ASN A 606 59.74 2.86 -42.71
N ARG A 607 59.40 1.65 -42.28
CA ARG A 607 60.40 0.59 -41.95
C ARG A 607 60.82 -0.27 -43.15
N ALA A 608 60.05 -0.24 -44.22
CA ALA A 608 60.24 -1.17 -45.32
C ALA A 608 61.29 -0.73 -46.36
N GLU A 609 61.72 0.56 -46.42
CA GLU A 609 62.48 1.06 -47.54
C GLU A 609 63.91 1.67 -47.23
N SER A 610 64.27 1.83 -45.94
CA SER A 610 65.69 2.33 -45.68
C SER A 610 66.17 1.94 -44.29
N ASN A 611 67.51 1.65 -44.20
CA ASN A 611 68.26 1.41 -42.98
C ASN A 611 68.50 2.70 -42.12
N VAL A 612 67.79 3.77 -42.38
CA VAL A 612 67.86 5.04 -41.65
C VAL A 612 66.58 5.20 -40.88
N GLU A 613 66.63 5.30 -39.54
CA GLU A 613 65.55 5.65 -38.69
C GLU A 613 65.00 7.05 -39.02
N HIS A 614 63.92 7.14 -39.79
CA HIS A 614 63.27 8.40 -40.02
C HIS A 614 62.44 8.76 -38.78
N LEU A 615 62.85 9.79 -38.05
CA LEU A 615 62.16 10.35 -36.94
C LEU A 615 60.93 11.18 -37.44
N VAL A 616 59.77 10.83 -37.01
CA VAL A 616 58.54 11.57 -37.32
C VAL A 616 58.42 12.79 -36.40
N THR A 617 58.19 13.96 -37.00
CA THR A 617 57.89 15.17 -36.22
C THR A 617 56.46 15.16 -35.75
N PRO A 618 56.18 15.23 -34.43
CA PRO A 618 54.83 15.33 -33.92
C PRO A 618 54.18 16.63 -34.37
N GLU A 619 52.88 16.58 -34.70
CA GLU A 619 52.05 17.77 -34.91
C GLU A 619 51.79 18.52 -33.61
N ASN A 620 51.61 17.78 -32.54
CA ASN A 620 51.45 18.32 -31.19
C ASN A 620 52.21 17.41 -30.18
N SER A 621 52.79 18.02 -29.16
CA SER A 621 53.44 17.34 -28.04
C SER A 621 52.82 17.79 -26.73
N PRO A 622 52.54 16.88 -25.78
CA PRO A 622 52.02 17.26 -24.48
C PRO A 622 52.93 18.24 -23.73
N MET A 623 52.33 19.33 -23.23
CA MET A 623 53.07 20.37 -22.49
C MET A 623 53.06 20.18 -20.98
N TYR A 624 52.08 19.47 -20.44
CA TYR A 624 51.89 19.29 -18.99
C TYR A 624 51.71 17.84 -18.60
N GLN A 625 50.52 17.28 -18.78
CA GLN A 625 50.24 15.91 -18.40
C GLN A 625 50.07 15.03 -19.64
N TRP A 626 50.86 13.96 -19.70
CA TRP A 626 50.68 12.95 -20.73
C TRP A 626 49.47 12.09 -20.45
N VAL A 627 48.55 12.01 -21.41
CA VAL A 627 47.34 11.15 -21.32
C VAL A 627 47.32 10.07 -22.40
N GLY A 628 48.07 10.25 -23.50
CA GLY A 628 48.13 9.25 -24.54
C GLY A 628 48.91 9.65 -25.81
N ARG A 629 48.72 8.84 -26.85
CA ARG A 629 49.27 9.05 -28.20
C ARG A 629 48.15 8.83 -29.22
N HIS A 630 48.08 9.68 -30.23
CA HIS A 630 47.14 9.57 -31.35
C HIS A 630 47.94 9.45 -32.67
N GLU A 631 47.82 8.27 -33.31
CA GLU A 631 48.33 8.02 -34.66
C GLU A 631 47.19 8.23 -35.66
N TYR A 632 47.05 9.47 -36.12
CA TYR A 632 45.87 9.95 -36.86
C TYR A 632 45.76 9.35 -38.29
N ASP A 633 46.87 8.97 -38.91
CA ASP A 633 46.94 8.38 -40.24
C ASP A 633 46.39 6.93 -40.30
N ILE A 634 46.37 6.23 -39.20
CA ILE A 634 45.90 4.86 -39.07
C ILE A 634 44.73 4.71 -38.06
N ASN A 635 44.14 5.82 -37.64
CA ASN A 635 43.04 5.88 -36.72
C ASN A 635 43.25 5.06 -35.43
N LYS A 636 44.46 5.20 -34.82
CA LYS A 636 44.79 4.53 -33.57
C LYS A 636 44.99 5.51 -32.42
N LEU A 637 44.32 5.24 -31.32
CA LEU A 637 44.47 5.97 -30.07
C LEU A 637 45.05 5.05 -29.00
N TYR A 638 46.10 5.53 -28.32
CA TYR A 638 46.75 4.87 -27.19
C TYR A 638 46.53 5.72 -25.96
N ILE A 639 45.79 5.21 -24.99
CA ILE A 639 45.42 5.95 -23.78
C ILE A 639 46.18 5.40 -22.57
N LEU A 640 46.73 6.28 -21.74
CA LEU A 640 47.29 5.89 -20.44
C LEU A 640 46.18 5.53 -19.48
N PRO A 641 46.19 4.32 -18.86
CA PRO A 641 45.09 3.84 -18.02
C PRO A 641 44.81 4.69 -16.78
N LYS A 642 45.87 5.29 -16.18
CA LYS A 642 45.69 6.07 -14.92
C LYS A 642 44.91 7.37 -15.13
N PRO A 643 45.33 8.29 -16.03
CA PRO A 643 44.54 9.51 -16.29
C PRO A 643 43.12 9.21 -16.77
N PHE A 644 42.96 8.20 -17.62
CA PHE A 644 41.63 7.82 -18.11
C PHE A 644 40.74 7.25 -17.01
N LYS A 645 41.31 6.42 -16.12
CA LYS A 645 40.58 5.91 -14.96
C LYS A 645 40.10 7.05 -14.05
N GLU A 646 40.98 8.00 -13.75
CA GLU A 646 40.65 9.14 -12.89
C GLU A 646 39.55 10.00 -13.52
N TRP A 647 39.61 10.24 -14.83
CA TRP A 647 38.62 10.99 -15.57
C TRP A 647 37.27 10.24 -15.64
N VAL A 648 37.26 8.96 -16.00
CA VAL A 648 36.09 8.11 -16.07
C VAL A 648 35.33 8.08 -14.72
N VAL A 649 36.08 7.94 -13.62
CA VAL A 649 35.51 7.96 -12.27
C VAL A 649 34.93 9.34 -11.93
N LYS A 650 35.59 10.44 -12.35
CA LYS A 650 35.08 11.80 -12.18
C LYS A 650 33.80 12.04 -12.96
N GLN A 651 33.64 11.40 -14.13
CA GLN A 651 32.38 11.41 -14.89
C GLN A 651 31.29 10.48 -14.31
N GLY A 652 31.56 9.84 -13.17
CA GLY A 652 30.59 8.96 -12.50
C GLY A 652 30.50 7.54 -13.06
N HIS A 653 31.39 7.15 -13.98
CA HIS A 653 31.39 5.83 -14.60
C HIS A 653 32.29 4.83 -13.88
N HIS A 654 31.97 3.54 -14.00
CA HIS A 654 32.79 2.46 -13.47
C HIS A 654 33.85 2.07 -14.49
N TYR A 655 35.14 2.35 -14.18
CA TYR A 655 36.24 2.15 -15.12
C TYR A 655 36.34 0.75 -15.73
N SER A 656 36.07 -0.32 -14.94
CA SER A 656 36.14 -1.69 -15.48
C SER A 656 35.04 -1.95 -16.53
N ALA A 657 33.87 -1.38 -16.35
CA ALA A 657 32.74 -1.48 -17.31
C ALA A 657 33.09 -0.75 -18.61
N ILE A 658 33.57 0.52 -18.51
CA ILE A 658 34.01 1.32 -19.67
C ILE A 658 35.13 0.63 -20.41
N ARG A 659 36.12 0.11 -19.68
CA ARG A 659 37.25 -0.64 -20.31
C ARG A 659 36.75 -1.88 -21.05
N SER A 660 35.76 -2.62 -20.51
CA SER A 660 35.19 -3.79 -21.18
C SER A 660 34.43 -3.40 -22.46
N LEU A 661 33.73 -2.27 -22.46
CA LEU A 661 33.03 -1.72 -23.64
C LEU A 661 34.05 -1.28 -24.71
N ILE A 662 35.12 -0.58 -24.34
CA ILE A 662 36.21 -0.21 -25.28
C ILE A 662 36.83 -1.44 -25.95
N ILE A 663 37.03 -2.51 -25.19
CA ILE A 663 37.56 -3.77 -25.75
C ILE A 663 36.56 -4.37 -26.74
N LYS A 664 35.29 -4.36 -26.40
CA LYS A 664 34.23 -4.98 -27.22
C LYS A 664 33.89 -4.16 -28.48
N GLU A 665 33.76 -2.85 -28.37
CA GLU A 665 33.19 -1.98 -29.41
C GLU A 665 34.25 -1.27 -30.25
N LEU A 666 35.37 -0.87 -29.67
CA LEU A 666 36.48 -0.18 -30.35
C LEU A 666 37.70 -1.08 -30.57
N GLY A 667 37.56 -2.39 -30.38
CA GLY A 667 38.63 -3.34 -30.57
C GLY A 667 39.83 -3.10 -29.64
N GLY A 668 39.53 -2.59 -28.41
CA GLY A 668 40.56 -2.18 -27.47
C GLY A 668 41.44 -3.34 -26.98
N ARG A 669 42.77 -3.11 -26.85
CA ARG A 669 43.70 -4.07 -26.26
C ARG A 669 44.73 -3.37 -25.37
N ALA A 670 45.14 -4.05 -24.30
CA ALA A 670 46.17 -3.56 -23.43
C ALA A 670 47.54 -4.00 -23.95
N LEU A 671 48.47 -3.08 -24.09
CA LEU A 671 49.84 -3.38 -24.49
C LEU A 671 50.85 -2.49 -23.75
N LYS A 672 52.15 -2.81 -23.91
CA LYS A 672 53.23 -1.97 -23.41
C LYS A 672 53.92 -1.28 -24.60
N MET A 673 54.03 0.04 -24.53
CA MET A 673 54.78 0.79 -25.55
C MET A 673 55.43 2.05 -24.98
N ARG A 674 56.36 2.60 -25.72
CA ARG A 674 56.91 3.96 -25.49
C ARG A 674 56.05 4.94 -26.29
N LEU A 675 55.41 5.91 -25.60
CA LEU A 675 54.55 6.90 -26.28
C LEU A 675 55.33 7.75 -27.28
N GLY A 676 56.66 8.02 -27.03
CA GLY A 676 57.53 8.75 -27.91
C GLY A 676 58.09 7.92 -29.06
N ARG A 677 57.71 6.65 -29.26
CA ARG A 677 58.24 5.77 -30.32
C ARG A 677 58.27 6.45 -31.69
N GLY A 678 59.38 6.41 -32.38
CA GLY A 678 59.55 7.00 -33.71
C GLY A 678 59.73 8.53 -33.71
N THR A 679 59.83 9.17 -32.56
CA THR A 679 60.05 10.62 -32.42
C THR A 679 61.37 10.88 -31.61
N LYS A 680 61.79 12.15 -31.53
CA LYS A 680 62.92 12.56 -30.69
C LYS A 680 62.64 12.56 -29.18
N ILE A 681 61.34 12.24 -28.80
CA ILE A 681 60.93 12.27 -27.43
C ILE A 681 61.20 10.92 -26.75
N ASP A 682 62.07 10.94 -25.77
CA ASP A 682 62.41 9.73 -25.01
C ASP A 682 61.53 9.61 -23.77
N LEU A 683 60.68 8.57 -23.76
CA LEU A 683 59.77 8.24 -22.66
C LEU A 683 59.92 6.77 -22.29
N PRO A 684 59.78 6.43 -21.03
CA PRO A 684 59.84 5.03 -20.62
C PRO A 684 58.67 4.22 -21.21
N THR A 685 58.84 2.90 -21.31
CA THR A 685 57.80 1.97 -21.71
C THR A 685 56.70 1.97 -20.66
N GLN A 686 55.46 2.18 -21.08
CA GLN A 686 54.27 2.25 -20.23
C GLN A 686 53.17 1.30 -20.72
N HIS A 687 52.28 0.92 -19.81
CA HIS A 687 51.03 0.25 -20.19
C HIS A 687 50.09 1.25 -20.81
N VAL A 688 49.52 0.90 -21.95
CA VAL A 688 48.50 1.70 -22.65
C VAL A 688 47.32 0.83 -23.06
N LEU A 689 46.17 1.46 -23.23
CA LEU A 689 45.00 0.89 -23.89
C LEU A 689 45.02 1.38 -25.34
N GLU A 690 45.31 0.48 -26.29
CA GLU A 690 45.18 0.75 -27.73
C GLU A 690 43.74 0.54 -28.14
N LEU A 691 43.20 1.42 -28.98
CA LEU A 691 41.89 1.27 -29.60
C LEU A 691 41.88 1.84 -31.01
N SER A 692 40.98 1.32 -31.85
CA SER A 692 40.68 1.87 -33.16
C SER A 692 39.66 2.98 -32.99
N TRP A 693 40.02 4.22 -33.32
CA TRP A 693 39.17 5.37 -33.04
C TRP A 693 39.32 6.44 -34.13
N ASN A 694 38.24 6.80 -34.76
CA ASN A 694 38.22 7.80 -35.80
C ASN A 694 37.93 9.17 -35.19
N HIS A 695 38.95 10.05 -35.21
CA HIS A 695 38.88 11.41 -34.69
C HIS A 695 37.71 12.20 -35.32
N ASP A 696 37.59 12.15 -36.66
CA ASP A 696 36.64 12.99 -37.41
C ASP A 696 35.19 12.57 -37.21
N LYS A 697 34.97 11.35 -36.74
CA LYS A 697 33.63 10.84 -36.38
C LYS A 697 33.16 11.29 -35.00
N TYR A 698 34.08 11.37 -34.02
CA TYR A 698 33.74 11.53 -32.60
C TYR A 698 34.20 12.86 -31.98
N VAL A 699 34.96 13.68 -32.72
CA VAL A 699 35.36 15.02 -32.29
C VAL A 699 34.71 16.00 -33.26
N ALA A 700 33.77 16.80 -32.77
CA ALA A 700 33.13 17.82 -33.60
C ALA A 700 34.18 18.77 -34.16
N THR A 701 34.41 18.74 -35.45
CA THR A 701 35.01 19.84 -36.19
C THR A 701 33.96 20.97 -36.24
N ASP A 702 34.40 22.24 -36.17
CA ASP A 702 33.54 23.42 -36.26
C ASP A 702 32.70 23.43 -37.59
N ALA A 703 31.80 22.51 -37.73
CA ALA A 703 30.78 22.49 -38.78
C ALA A 703 29.54 23.19 -38.24
N GLU A 704 29.01 24.13 -39.00
CA GLU A 704 27.88 24.98 -38.69
C GLU A 704 26.75 24.18 -38.01
N PRO A 705 26.07 24.73 -37.01
CA PRO A 705 24.99 24.06 -36.31
C PRO A 705 23.85 23.79 -37.32
N THR A 706 23.68 22.53 -37.68
CA THR A 706 22.46 22.10 -38.38
C THR A 706 21.32 22.26 -37.39
N LEU A 707 20.49 23.27 -37.65
CA LEU A 707 19.27 23.51 -36.89
C LEU A 707 18.35 22.27 -37.06
N LEU A 708 18.22 21.48 -36.03
CA LEU A 708 17.32 20.32 -35.96
C LEU A 708 15.84 20.69 -35.73
N PHE A 709 15.44 21.88 -36.19
CA PHE A 709 14.03 22.30 -36.22
C PHE A 709 13.69 22.79 -37.61
N GLU A 710 13.33 21.90 -38.51
CA GLU A 710 12.41 22.23 -39.59
C GLU A 710 11.00 22.24 -39.00
N ASP A 711 10.56 23.45 -38.64
CA ASP A 711 9.15 23.72 -38.44
C ASP A 711 8.45 23.55 -39.79
N GLY A 712 7.78 22.42 -39.95
CA GLY A 712 6.79 22.21 -41.03
C GLY A 712 5.61 23.15 -40.81
N VAL A 713 5.75 24.39 -41.29
CA VAL A 713 4.58 25.26 -41.51
C VAL A 713 3.94 24.86 -42.81
N ASP A 714 2.87 24.09 -42.74
CA ASP A 714 1.94 23.91 -43.86
C ASP A 714 1.31 25.24 -44.24
N GLU A 715 1.83 25.84 -45.34
CA GLU A 715 1.10 26.83 -46.12
C GLU A 715 -0.05 26.15 -46.83
N GLN A 716 -1.24 26.15 -46.24
CA GLN A 716 -2.49 26.08 -47.04
C GLN A 716 -3.62 26.70 -46.20
N HIS A 717 -3.89 28.00 -46.47
CA HIS A 717 -5.22 28.56 -46.59
C HIS A 717 -5.13 30.07 -46.94
N LYS A 718 -4.86 30.36 -48.20
CA LYS A 718 -5.47 31.52 -48.85
C LYS A 718 -6.37 30.93 -49.95
N VAL A 719 -7.65 31.15 -49.83
CA VAL A 719 -8.56 31.68 -50.84
C VAL A 719 -10.00 31.63 -50.31
N ASN A 720 -10.59 32.85 -50.24
CA ASN A 720 -11.97 33.28 -50.10
C ASN A 720 -12.56 33.33 -48.70
#